data_ff79dfb32be0ce4730a08e1af97c4693
#
_entry.id   ff79dfb32be0ce4730a08e1af97c4693
#
_cell.length_a   1.000
_cell.length_b   1.000
_cell.length_c   1.000
_cell.angle_alpha   90.00
_cell.angle_beta   90.00
_cell.angle_gamma   90.00
#
_symmetry.space_group_name_H-M   'P 1'
#
loop_
_entity.id
_entity.type
_entity.pdbx_description
1 polymer ?
#
loop_
_entity_poly.entity_id
_entity_poly.type
_entity_poly.pdbx_seq_one_letter_code
_entity_poly.pdbx_strand_id
1 'polypeptide(L)'
;MSNPLLSETLLPQFSQIKPEHIQPAISQLIQENRDTVEQVLKQPHLTWQNFIEPLTESGDRLSKAWSPVSHLNAVKNSPELREAYQACLPLLSEYSTWLGQHEGLYQAYLQLKNSPEYETYSVAQKKAIDNALRDFKLSGISLPAEKQKRYGEIVARLSELSSQFSNNVLDATMGWDKVITDKNELAGLPESALQAAKQSAESKGLEGYRFTLEFPSYLPVMTYCENRQLREEMYRAFVTRASEQGPNAGKWDNSVIMQEILTLRVELAKLLDFEHYTELSLATKMAENPQQVLDFLDNLASRSKAQGQQELAELEAFCKTHFNITALEPWDIAFYSEKQKQHLYAINDEELRPYFPEDRVLSGLFELIKRLFNIRAVERFDVDTWHKDVRFFDLIDSQDQVHGSFYLDLYARENKRGGAWMDDCVGRRRKVDGTIQQPVAYLTCNFNAPVGDKPALFTHDEVTTLFHEFGHGIHHMLTQIDIADVAGINGVPWDAVELPSQFLENWCWEEEALAFISGHYETGEPLPKEKLQQLLKAKNFQAAMFVLRQLEFGLFDFRLHHYFDANQPNQILDTLKQVKDDVAVIKGVDWARNPHSFSHIFAGGYAAGYYSYLWAEVLSADAFSRFEEEGIFNPVTGQSFLDEILTRGGSEEPMALFKRFRGREPQLDALLKHKGISTQ
;
A
#
# COMPACT_ATOMS: atom_id res chain seq x y z
N MET A 1 -6.25 -36.94 2.74
CA MET A 1 -5.24 -36.01 2.24
C MET A 1 -4.92 -34.98 3.30
N SER A 2 -3.65 -34.67 3.49
CA SER A 2 -3.24 -33.65 4.44
C SER A 2 -3.60 -32.25 3.93
N ASN A 3 -4.01 -31.35 4.86
CA ASN A 3 -4.34 -29.98 4.54
C ASN A 3 -3.05 -29.19 4.31
N PRO A 4 -2.86 -28.59 3.12
CA PRO A 4 -1.61 -27.87 2.80
C PRO A 4 -1.36 -26.66 3.67
N LEU A 5 -2.39 -26.06 4.27
CA LEU A 5 -2.25 -24.93 5.19
C LEU A 5 -1.70 -25.34 6.56
N LEU A 6 -1.75 -26.62 6.89
CA LEU A 6 -1.18 -27.16 8.14
C LEU A 6 0.23 -27.71 7.95
N SER A 7 0.79 -27.61 6.73
CA SER A 7 2.15 -28.04 6.42
C SER A 7 3.15 -27.14 7.13
N GLU A 8 4.26 -27.72 7.58
CA GLU A 8 5.34 -26.98 8.25
C GLU A 8 6.40 -26.43 7.28
N THR A 9 6.09 -26.38 5.99
CA THR A 9 6.98 -25.75 4.99
C THR A 9 7.05 -24.25 5.21
N LEU A 10 8.21 -23.66 4.91
CA LEU A 10 8.40 -22.21 5.00
C LEU A 10 7.47 -21.47 4.03
N LEU A 11 7.43 -21.95 2.78
CA LEU A 11 6.65 -21.30 1.70
C LEU A 11 5.30 -22.01 1.53
N PRO A 12 4.23 -21.25 1.31
CA PRO A 12 2.90 -21.82 1.07
C PRO A 12 2.86 -22.69 -0.19
N GLN A 13 2.06 -23.73 -0.13
CA GLN A 13 1.80 -24.63 -1.27
C GLN A 13 0.59 -24.11 -2.07
N PHE A 14 0.74 -22.96 -2.72
CA PHE A 14 -0.37 -22.22 -3.34
C PHE A 14 -1.21 -23.07 -4.30
N SER A 15 -0.56 -23.87 -5.15
CA SER A 15 -1.28 -24.71 -6.14
C SER A 15 -2.15 -25.78 -5.50
N GLN A 16 -1.90 -26.13 -4.25
CA GLN A 16 -2.63 -27.19 -3.54
C GLN A 16 -3.70 -26.63 -2.61
N ILE A 17 -3.70 -25.32 -2.35
CA ILE A 17 -4.69 -24.70 -1.45
C ILE A 17 -6.04 -24.61 -2.18
N LYS A 18 -7.06 -25.21 -1.56
CA LYS A 18 -8.44 -25.16 -2.07
C LYS A 18 -9.34 -24.53 -1.02
N PRO A 19 -10.48 -23.95 -1.43
CA PRO A 19 -11.41 -23.34 -0.47
C PRO A 19 -11.81 -24.26 0.68
N GLU A 20 -11.98 -25.55 0.43
CA GLU A 20 -12.34 -26.56 1.45
C GLU A 20 -11.28 -26.77 2.54
N HIS A 21 -10.03 -26.38 2.30
CA HIS A 21 -8.93 -26.48 3.27
C HIS A 21 -8.95 -25.39 4.32
N ILE A 22 -9.55 -24.24 4.01
CA ILE A 22 -9.33 -22.99 4.70
C ILE A 22 -9.92 -22.99 6.10
N GLN A 23 -11.25 -23.15 6.21
CA GLN A 23 -11.91 -23.07 7.51
C GLN A 23 -11.43 -24.16 8.48
N PRO A 24 -11.28 -25.44 8.06
CA PRO A 24 -10.76 -26.46 8.96
C PRO A 24 -9.37 -26.16 9.50
N ALA A 25 -8.45 -25.65 8.64
CA ALA A 25 -7.10 -25.32 9.06
C ALA A 25 -7.08 -24.16 10.04
N ILE A 26 -7.80 -23.09 9.75
CA ILE A 26 -7.85 -21.91 10.61
C ILE A 26 -8.51 -22.25 11.96
N SER A 27 -9.60 -23.01 11.96
CA SER A 27 -10.25 -23.46 13.19
C SER A 27 -9.30 -24.26 14.07
N GLN A 28 -8.57 -25.20 13.48
CA GLN A 28 -7.61 -26.02 14.20
C GLN A 28 -6.48 -25.19 14.79
N LEU A 29 -5.90 -24.30 14.01
CA LEU A 29 -4.78 -23.47 14.45
C LEU A 29 -5.19 -22.48 15.54
N ILE A 30 -6.38 -21.93 15.47
CA ILE A 30 -6.92 -21.07 16.53
C ILE A 30 -7.05 -21.88 17.82
N GLN A 31 -7.57 -23.10 17.76
CA GLN A 31 -7.70 -23.95 18.95
C GLN A 31 -6.34 -24.31 19.53
N GLU A 32 -5.36 -24.64 18.69
CA GLU A 32 -3.98 -24.89 19.14
C GLU A 32 -3.38 -23.68 19.81
N ASN A 33 -3.64 -22.46 19.28
CA ASN A 33 -3.18 -21.23 19.88
C ASN A 33 -3.82 -20.98 21.24
N ARG A 34 -5.13 -21.22 21.38
CA ARG A 34 -5.82 -21.10 22.68
C ARG A 34 -5.23 -22.07 23.70
N ASP A 35 -4.99 -23.30 23.29
CA ASP A 35 -4.39 -24.33 24.14
C ASP A 35 -2.98 -23.92 24.59
N THR A 36 -2.19 -23.34 23.71
CA THR A 36 -0.84 -22.85 24.01
C THR A 36 -0.88 -21.74 25.06
N VAL A 37 -1.82 -20.80 24.93
CA VAL A 37 -2.01 -19.71 25.91
C VAL A 37 -2.26 -20.30 27.30
N GLU A 38 -3.23 -21.22 27.41
CA GLU A 38 -3.56 -21.84 28.69
C GLU A 38 -2.38 -22.63 29.26
N GLN A 39 -1.61 -23.30 28.40
CA GLN A 39 -0.46 -24.11 28.81
C GLN A 39 0.68 -23.24 29.34
N VAL A 40 1.03 -22.15 28.67
CA VAL A 40 2.13 -21.27 29.11
C VAL A 40 1.81 -20.57 30.43
N LEU A 41 0.55 -20.28 30.68
CA LEU A 41 0.11 -19.63 31.93
C LEU A 41 0.18 -20.53 33.16
N LYS A 42 0.36 -21.83 32.96
CA LYS A 42 0.53 -22.79 34.08
C LYS A 42 1.96 -22.80 34.63
N GLN A 43 2.90 -22.11 33.99
CA GLN A 43 4.30 -22.05 34.43
C GLN A 43 4.41 -21.31 35.76
N PRO A 44 5.16 -21.85 36.74
CA PRO A 44 5.29 -21.20 38.05
C PRO A 44 6.14 -19.93 38.02
N HIS A 45 7.09 -19.86 37.09
CA HIS A 45 7.94 -18.68 36.87
C HIS A 45 8.02 -18.41 35.37
N LEU A 46 7.60 -17.20 34.97
CA LEU A 46 7.53 -16.83 33.56
C LEU A 46 8.84 -16.20 33.11
N THR A 47 9.35 -16.70 31.97
CA THR A 47 10.53 -16.18 31.29
C THR A 47 10.19 -15.91 29.83
N TRP A 48 11.08 -15.22 29.13
CA TRP A 48 10.94 -15.06 27.68
C TRP A 48 10.82 -16.42 26.98
N GLN A 49 11.67 -17.37 27.35
CA GLN A 49 11.77 -18.68 26.72
C GLN A 49 10.56 -19.58 26.97
N ASN A 50 9.99 -19.55 28.17
CA ASN A 50 8.86 -20.44 28.48
C ASN A 50 7.49 -19.80 28.26
N PHE A 51 7.45 -18.50 28.03
CA PHE A 51 6.19 -17.76 27.85
C PHE A 51 6.08 -17.14 26.46
N ILE A 52 6.98 -16.22 26.08
CA ILE A 52 6.88 -15.50 24.81
C ILE A 52 7.19 -16.41 23.61
N GLU A 53 8.25 -17.24 23.69
CA GLU A 53 8.63 -18.09 22.55
C GLU A 53 7.53 -19.08 22.13
N PRO A 54 6.89 -19.83 23.06
CA PRO A 54 5.78 -20.70 22.65
C PRO A 54 4.60 -19.95 22.03
N LEU A 55 4.28 -18.77 22.54
CA LEU A 55 3.22 -17.92 21.97
C LEU A 55 3.57 -17.47 20.55
N THR A 56 4.82 -17.07 20.34
CA THR A 56 5.33 -16.68 19.03
C THR A 56 5.26 -17.85 18.05
N GLU A 57 5.68 -19.04 18.48
CA GLU A 57 5.65 -20.26 17.65
C GLU A 57 4.24 -20.57 17.16
N SER A 58 3.26 -20.61 18.08
CA SER A 58 1.88 -20.92 17.72
C SER A 58 1.23 -19.82 16.91
N GLY A 59 1.53 -18.55 17.21
CA GLY A 59 1.05 -17.39 16.45
C GLY A 59 1.60 -17.37 15.04
N ASP A 60 2.87 -17.72 14.85
CA ASP A 60 3.50 -17.81 13.55
C ASP A 60 2.87 -18.89 12.66
N ARG A 61 2.52 -20.03 13.23
CA ARG A 61 1.82 -21.10 12.48
C ARG A 61 0.49 -20.62 11.95
N LEU A 62 -0.29 -19.89 12.75
CA LEU A 62 -1.56 -19.33 12.32
C LEU A 62 -1.34 -18.27 11.23
N SER A 63 -0.36 -17.38 11.42
CA SER A 63 -0.05 -16.34 10.44
C SER A 63 0.39 -16.92 9.11
N LYS A 64 1.22 -17.96 9.10
CA LYS A 64 1.68 -18.61 7.88
C LYS A 64 0.56 -19.37 7.15
N ALA A 65 -0.49 -19.77 7.85
CA ALA A 65 -1.66 -20.37 7.23
C ALA A 65 -2.63 -19.33 6.68
N TRP A 66 -2.85 -18.25 7.42
CA TRP A 66 -3.79 -17.19 7.01
C TRP A 66 -3.25 -16.29 5.91
N SER A 67 -1.95 -15.98 5.94
CA SER A 67 -1.31 -15.10 4.95
C SER A 67 -1.57 -15.52 3.51
N PRO A 68 -1.35 -16.79 3.10
CA PRO A 68 -1.64 -17.19 1.72
C PRO A 68 -3.13 -17.15 1.38
N VAL A 69 -4.01 -17.41 2.32
CA VAL A 69 -5.46 -17.32 2.10
C VAL A 69 -5.87 -15.87 1.81
N SER A 70 -5.42 -14.95 2.66
CA SER A 70 -5.69 -13.53 2.50
C SER A 70 -5.12 -13.01 1.18
N HIS A 71 -3.93 -13.43 0.84
CA HIS A 71 -3.28 -13.06 -0.41
C HIS A 71 -4.05 -13.57 -1.62
N LEU A 72 -4.41 -14.84 -1.64
CA LEU A 72 -5.21 -15.43 -2.73
C LEU A 72 -6.55 -14.73 -2.88
N ASN A 73 -7.19 -14.35 -1.79
CA ASN A 73 -8.45 -13.59 -1.84
C ASN A 73 -8.29 -12.25 -2.55
N ALA A 74 -7.12 -11.63 -2.45
CA ALA A 74 -6.82 -10.36 -3.12
C ALA A 74 -6.38 -10.54 -4.59
N VAL A 75 -5.62 -11.59 -4.91
CA VAL A 75 -4.96 -11.71 -6.22
C VAL A 75 -5.55 -12.79 -7.13
N LYS A 76 -6.35 -13.70 -6.60
CA LYS A 76 -6.99 -14.79 -7.35
C LYS A 76 -8.38 -15.08 -6.77
N ASN A 77 -9.19 -14.06 -6.70
CA ASN A 77 -10.52 -14.11 -6.08
C ASN A 77 -11.46 -15.02 -6.86
N SER A 78 -12.32 -15.72 -6.15
CA SER A 78 -13.41 -16.51 -6.71
C SER A 78 -14.57 -16.55 -5.69
N PRO A 79 -15.81 -16.86 -6.12
CA PRO A 79 -16.91 -16.96 -5.17
C PRO A 79 -16.66 -17.98 -4.06
N GLU A 80 -16.09 -19.13 -4.38
CA GLU A 80 -15.82 -20.22 -3.42
C GLU A 80 -14.73 -19.80 -2.43
N LEU A 81 -13.66 -19.15 -2.91
CA LEU A 81 -12.57 -18.66 -2.05
C LEU A 81 -13.06 -17.54 -1.15
N ARG A 82 -13.86 -16.64 -1.71
CA ARG A 82 -14.46 -15.52 -0.96
C ARG A 82 -15.32 -16.02 0.19
N GLU A 83 -16.15 -17.04 -0.07
CA GLU A 83 -17.01 -17.64 0.94
C GLU A 83 -16.18 -18.26 2.08
N ALA A 84 -15.14 -19.03 1.75
CA ALA A 84 -14.24 -19.62 2.73
C ALA A 84 -13.47 -18.57 3.53
N TYR A 85 -12.99 -17.53 2.87
CA TYR A 85 -12.31 -16.40 3.50
C TYR A 85 -13.23 -15.71 4.51
N GLN A 86 -14.45 -15.38 4.09
CA GLN A 86 -15.42 -14.69 4.93
C GLN A 86 -15.85 -15.54 6.14
N ALA A 87 -15.94 -16.85 5.98
CA ALA A 87 -16.26 -17.75 7.08
C ALA A 87 -15.22 -17.72 8.19
N CYS A 88 -13.96 -17.41 7.85
CA CYS A 88 -12.87 -17.34 8.82
C CYS A 88 -12.77 -15.97 9.54
N LEU A 89 -13.33 -14.92 8.97
CA LEU A 89 -13.22 -13.58 9.57
C LEU A 89 -13.78 -13.51 11.00
N PRO A 90 -15.00 -14.04 11.27
CA PRO A 90 -15.51 -14.06 12.65
C PRO A 90 -14.63 -14.89 13.60
N LEU A 91 -14.10 -16.01 13.12
CA LEU A 91 -13.24 -16.87 13.92
C LEU A 91 -11.97 -16.15 14.35
N LEU A 92 -11.34 -15.44 13.41
CA LEU A 92 -10.11 -14.70 13.65
C LEU A 92 -10.36 -13.46 14.53
N SER A 93 -11.46 -12.74 14.30
CA SER A 93 -11.84 -11.59 15.12
C SER A 93 -12.13 -12.00 16.56
N GLU A 94 -12.89 -13.08 16.75
CA GLU A 94 -13.19 -13.60 18.07
C GLU A 94 -11.93 -14.02 18.82
N TYR A 95 -11.03 -14.72 18.12
CA TYR A 95 -9.75 -15.12 18.71
C TYR A 95 -8.89 -13.92 19.08
N SER A 96 -8.75 -12.93 18.19
CA SER A 96 -7.98 -11.71 18.43
C SER A 96 -8.52 -10.94 19.64
N THR A 97 -9.83 -10.80 19.75
CA THR A 97 -10.49 -10.16 20.88
C THR A 97 -10.24 -10.94 22.18
N TRP A 98 -10.37 -12.26 22.13
CA TRP A 98 -10.09 -13.14 23.28
C TRP A 98 -8.65 -12.93 23.79
N LEU A 99 -7.67 -12.89 22.87
CA LEU A 99 -6.26 -12.62 23.23
C LEU A 99 -6.11 -11.26 23.88
N GLY A 100 -6.64 -10.22 23.24
CA GLY A 100 -6.50 -8.84 23.72
C GLY A 100 -7.21 -8.54 25.02
N GLN A 101 -8.19 -9.38 25.39
CA GLN A 101 -8.96 -9.23 26.62
C GLN A 101 -8.66 -10.35 27.64
N HIS A 102 -7.60 -11.12 27.41
CA HIS A 102 -7.22 -12.22 28.29
C HIS A 102 -6.47 -11.70 29.50
N GLU A 103 -7.15 -11.67 30.66
CA GLU A 103 -6.57 -11.10 31.89
C GLU A 103 -5.30 -11.85 32.34
N GLY A 104 -5.29 -13.18 32.21
CA GLY A 104 -4.12 -13.98 32.56
C GLY A 104 -2.90 -13.63 31.74
N LEU A 105 -3.06 -13.40 30.42
CA LEU A 105 -1.99 -12.96 29.54
C LEU A 105 -1.49 -11.57 29.92
N TYR A 106 -2.42 -10.66 30.15
CA TYR A 106 -2.05 -9.28 30.54
C TYR A 106 -1.20 -9.27 31.81
N GLN A 107 -1.65 -10.01 32.83
CA GLN A 107 -0.89 -10.12 34.09
C GLN A 107 0.48 -10.77 33.88
N ALA A 108 0.57 -11.77 32.99
CA ALA A 108 1.84 -12.40 32.65
C ALA A 108 2.83 -11.43 32.01
N TYR A 109 2.36 -10.60 31.08
CA TYR A 109 3.21 -9.56 30.46
C TYR A 109 3.64 -8.50 31.49
N LEU A 110 2.76 -8.12 32.41
CA LEU A 110 3.11 -7.21 33.51
C LEU A 110 4.17 -7.82 34.43
N GLN A 111 4.06 -9.12 34.71
CA GLN A 111 5.03 -9.84 35.52
C GLN A 111 6.40 -9.83 34.85
N LEU A 112 6.47 -10.06 33.53
CA LEU A 112 7.72 -9.97 32.78
C LEU A 112 8.32 -8.56 32.85
N LYS A 113 7.51 -7.55 32.64
CA LYS A 113 7.95 -6.14 32.66
C LYS A 113 8.53 -5.76 34.01
N ASN A 114 7.96 -6.27 35.09
CA ASN A 114 8.37 -5.97 36.46
C ASN A 114 9.42 -6.93 37.03
N SER A 115 9.86 -7.92 36.23
CA SER A 115 10.87 -8.87 36.64
C SER A 115 12.28 -8.29 36.55
N PRO A 116 13.26 -8.81 37.37
CA PRO A 116 14.66 -8.38 37.26
C PRO A 116 15.25 -8.65 35.87
N GLU A 117 14.83 -9.72 35.19
CA GLU A 117 15.30 -10.12 33.87
C GLU A 117 14.97 -9.10 32.78
N TYR A 118 13.92 -8.29 32.96
CA TYR A 118 13.52 -7.27 31.98
C TYR A 118 14.67 -6.32 31.65
N GLU A 119 15.46 -5.92 32.65
CA GLU A 119 16.60 -5.02 32.42
C GLU A 119 17.69 -5.64 31.53
N THR A 120 17.73 -6.98 31.45
CA THR A 120 18.69 -7.70 30.60
C THR A 120 18.16 -7.91 29.19
N TYR A 121 16.90 -7.63 28.92
CA TYR A 121 16.30 -7.84 27.60
C TYR A 121 16.83 -6.84 26.58
N SER A 122 16.86 -7.27 25.31
CA SER A 122 17.24 -6.39 24.20
C SER A 122 16.21 -5.28 24.01
N VAL A 123 16.60 -4.25 23.27
CA VAL A 123 15.69 -3.15 22.87
C VAL A 123 14.44 -3.71 22.17
N ALA A 124 14.63 -4.70 21.29
CA ALA A 124 13.51 -5.32 20.55
C ALA A 124 12.57 -6.09 21.49
N GLN A 125 13.12 -6.85 22.45
CA GLN A 125 12.31 -7.59 23.43
C GLN A 125 11.50 -6.65 24.31
N LYS A 126 12.12 -5.57 24.80
CA LYS A 126 11.41 -4.54 25.59
C LYS A 126 10.30 -3.89 24.80
N LYS A 127 10.58 -3.56 23.55
CA LYS A 127 9.58 -2.93 22.66
C LYS A 127 8.39 -3.85 22.42
N ALA A 128 8.64 -5.14 22.20
CA ALA A 128 7.58 -6.13 22.00
C ALA A 128 6.68 -6.23 23.23
N ILE A 129 7.26 -6.24 24.44
CA ILE A 129 6.50 -6.28 25.69
C ILE A 129 5.68 -5.00 25.87
N ASP A 130 6.28 -3.84 25.65
CA ASP A 130 5.60 -2.54 25.80
C ASP A 130 4.47 -2.39 24.79
N ASN A 131 4.66 -2.83 23.54
CA ASN A 131 3.62 -2.83 22.53
C ASN A 131 2.47 -3.77 22.92
N ALA A 132 2.78 -4.95 23.45
CA ALA A 132 1.75 -5.90 23.90
C ALA A 132 0.90 -5.30 25.02
N LEU A 133 1.52 -4.66 25.99
CA LEU A 133 0.80 -4.01 27.10
C LEU A 133 -0.09 -2.87 26.60
N ARG A 134 0.41 -2.06 25.67
CA ARG A 134 -0.41 -1.03 25.00
C ARG A 134 -1.62 -1.66 24.30
N ASP A 135 -1.39 -2.73 23.54
CA ASP A 135 -2.43 -3.36 22.72
C ASP A 135 -3.49 -4.06 23.59
N PHE A 136 -3.16 -4.56 24.77
CA PHE A 136 -4.15 -5.03 25.72
C PHE A 136 -5.11 -3.91 26.12
N LYS A 137 -4.59 -2.72 26.39
CA LYS A 137 -5.42 -1.56 26.74
C LYS A 137 -6.30 -1.15 25.57
N LEU A 138 -5.75 -1.14 24.36
CA LEU A 138 -6.51 -0.80 23.14
C LEU A 138 -7.52 -1.89 22.75
N SER A 139 -7.40 -3.08 23.31
CA SER A 139 -8.38 -4.17 23.15
C SER A 139 -9.45 -4.20 24.25
N GLY A 140 -9.38 -3.26 25.18
CA GLY A 140 -10.40 -3.11 26.23
C GLY A 140 -10.16 -3.96 27.46
N ILE A 141 -8.93 -4.34 27.78
CA ILE A 141 -8.62 -5.19 28.96
C ILE A 141 -9.12 -4.57 30.26
N SER A 142 -9.13 -3.25 30.36
CA SER A 142 -9.55 -2.52 31.58
C SER A 142 -11.05 -2.23 31.61
N LEU A 143 -11.80 -2.61 30.58
CA LEU A 143 -13.22 -2.34 30.49
C LEU A 143 -14.06 -3.34 31.30
N PRO A 144 -15.25 -2.93 31.80
CA PRO A 144 -16.21 -3.87 32.37
C PRO A 144 -16.65 -4.91 31.32
N ALA A 145 -17.10 -6.07 31.80
CA ALA A 145 -17.46 -7.21 30.95
C ALA A 145 -18.43 -6.86 29.82
N GLU A 146 -19.43 -6.02 30.07
CA GLU A 146 -20.41 -5.62 29.05
C GLU A 146 -19.75 -4.83 27.92
N LYS A 147 -18.84 -3.92 28.27
CA LYS A 147 -18.11 -3.10 27.30
C LYS A 147 -17.08 -3.94 26.54
N GLN A 148 -16.45 -4.91 27.19
CA GLN A 148 -15.55 -5.84 26.52
C GLN A 148 -16.30 -6.66 25.47
N LYS A 149 -17.50 -7.12 25.78
CA LYS A 149 -18.35 -7.83 24.83
C LYS A 149 -18.70 -6.95 23.64
N ARG A 150 -19.06 -5.69 23.91
CA ARG A 150 -19.40 -4.74 22.83
C ARG A 150 -18.19 -4.46 21.94
N TYR A 151 -17.00 -4.32 22.52
CA TYR A 151 -15.76 -4.17 21.76
C TYR A 151 -15.60 -5.33 20.76
N GLY A 152 -15.76 -6.56 21.21
CA GLY A 152 -15.66 -7.75 20.35
C GLY A 152 -16.67 -7.74 19.21
N GLU A 153 -17.92 -7.36 19.49
CA GLU A 153 -18.97 -7.25 18.49
C GLU A 153 -18.63 -6.21 17.42
N ILE A 154 -18.10 -5.04 17.85
CA ILE A 154 -17.72 -3.96 16.94
C ILE A 154 -16.57 -4.38 16.03
N VAL A 155 -15.52 -4.96 16.60
CA VAL A 155 -14.33 -5.39 15.85
C VAL A 155 -14.68 -6.45 14.82
N ALA A 156 -15.52 -7.44 15.21
CA ALA A 156 -15.99 -8.49 14.31
C ALA A 156 -16.80 -7.88 13.15
N ARG A 157 -17.72 -6.96 13.46
CA ARG A 157 -18.55 -6.32 12.43
C ARG A 157 -17.72 -5.44 11.48
N LEU A 158 -16.74 -4.70 12.01
CA LEU A 158 -15.84 -3.89 11.18
C LEU A 158 -15.04 -4.76 10.21
N SER A 159 -14.55 -5.91 10.65
CA SER A 159 -13.84 -6.85 9.78
C SER A 159 -14.72 -7.34 8.64
N GLU A 160 -15.96 -7.73 8.96
CA GLU A 160 -16.95 -8.17 7.96
C GLU A 160 -17.27 -7.03 6.96
N LEU A 161 -17.53 -5.84 7.47
CA LEU A 161 -17.86 -4.68 6.62
C LEU A 161 -16.71 -4.27 5.70
N SER A 162 -15.48 -4.32 6.19
CA SER A 162 -14.30 -4.00 5.38
C SER A 162 -14.15 -4.99 4.23
N SER A 163 -14.40 -6.28 4.49
CA SER A 163 -14.38 -7.31 3.45
C SER A 163 -15.49 -7.08 2.41
N GLN A 164 -16.71 -6.76 2.86
CA GLN A 164 -17.83 -6.43 1.97
C GLN A 164 -17.54 -5.20 1.11
N PHE A 165 -16.94 -4.16 1.70
CA PHE A 165 -16.52 -2.96 0.98
C PHE A 165 -15.56 -3.32 -0.14
N SER A 166 -14.51 -4.06 0.17
CA SER A 166 -13.49 -4.49 -0.78
C SER A 166 -14.08 -5.33 -1.92
N ASN A 167 -14.95 -6.27 -1.57
CA ASN A 167 -15.63 -7.11 -2.57
C ASN A 167 -16.49 -6.29 -3.52
N ASN A 168 -17.22 -5.31 -3.00
CA ASN A 168 -18.06 -4.43 -3.82
C ASN A 168 -17.22 -3.60 -4.80
N VAL A 169 -16.06 -3.10 -4.35
CA VAL A 169 -15.15 -2.36 -5.25
C VAL A 169 -14.62 -3.27 -6.35
N LEU A 170 -14.20 -4.47 -6.01
CA LEU A 170 -13.72 -5.43 -7.00
C LEU A 170 -14.81 -5.77 -8.01
N ASP A 171 -15.99 -6.09 -7.54
CA ASP A 171 -17.13 -6.48 -8.41
C ASP A 171 -17.57 -5.30 -9.29
N ALA A 172 -17.58 -4.09 -8.75
CA ALA A 172 -17.90 -2.89 -9.52
C ALA A 172 -16.86 -2.63 -10.61
N THR A 173 -15.58 -2.87 -10.31
CA THR A 173 -14.49 -2.72 -11.28
C THR A 173 -14.62 -3.76 -12.40
N MET A 174 -14.90 -5.00 -12.07
CA MET A 174 -15.06 -6.09 -13.05
C MET A 174 -16.41 -6.07 -13.77
N GLY A 175 -17.39 -5.37 -13.22
CA GLY A 175 -18.78 -5.39 -13.71
C GLY A 175 -19.09 -4.42 -14.83
N TRP A 176 -18.08 -3.75 -15.39
CA TRP A 176 -18.26 -2.82 -16.51
C TRP A 176 -17.23 -3.09 -17.60
N ASP A 177 -17.68 -3.11 -18.85
CA ASP A 177 -16.82 -3.10 -20.02
C ASP A 177 -17.49 -2.39 -21.18
N LYS A 178 -16.70 -2.06 -22.17
CA LYS A 178 -17.19 -1.51 -23.43
C LYS A 178 -16.35 -2.04 -24.57
N VAL A 179 -17.04 -2.52 -25.63
CA VAL A 179 -16.41 -3.00 -26.86
C VAL A 179 -16.62 -1.96 -27.95
N ILE A 180 -15.54 -1.55 -28.60
CA ILE A 180 -15.57 -0.62 -29.73
C ILE A 180 -14.99 -1.35 -30.94
N THR A 181 -15.74 -1.40 -32.02
CA THR A 181 -15.35 -2.09 -33.25
C THR A 181 -14.68 -1.16 -34.27
N ASP A 182 -15.07 0.13 -34.26
CA ASP A 182 -14.52 1.14 -35.16
C ASP A 182 -13.25 1.76 -34.58
N LYS A 183 -12.11 1.43 -35.15
CA LYS A 183 -10.81 1.93 -34.74
C LYS A 183 -10.73 3.47 -34.81
N ASN A 184 -11.52 4.11 -35.69
CA ASN A 184 -11.51 5.56 -35.80
C ASN A 184 -12.01 6.26 -34.54
N GLU A 185 -12.85 5.58 -33.72
CA GLU A 185 -13.32 6.10 -32.45
C GLU A 185 -12.23 6.07 -31.38
N LEU A 186 -11.10 5.45 -31.67
CA LEU A 186 -9.97 5.27 -30.75
C LEU A 186 -8.75 6.08 -31.16
N ALA A 187 -8.92 7.09 -32.00
CA ALA A 187 -7.82 7.98 -32.41
C ALA A 187 -7.10 8.55 -31.19
N GLY A 188 -5.76 8.60 -31.26
CA GLY A 188 -4.91 9.09 -30.20
C GLY A 188 -4.41 8.03 -29.25
N LEU A 189 -5.06 6.86 -29.18
CA LEU A 189 -4.58 5.78 -28.32
C LEU A 189 -3.25 5.23 -28.84
N PRO A 190 -2.27 4.98 -27.94
CA PRO A 190 -1.03 4.34 -28.33
C PRO A 190 -1.27 2.93 -28.85
N GLU A 191 -0.39 2.45 -29.70
CA GLU A 191 -0.47 1.09 -30.25
C GLU A 191 -0.47 0.03 -29.14
N SER A 192 0.28 0.23 -28.06
CA SER A 192 0.29 -0.68 -26.91
C SER A 192 -1.10 -0.83 -26.29
N ALA A 193 -1.83 0.28 -26.13
CA ALA A 193 -3.18 0.28 -25.57
C ALA A 193 -4.18 -0.37 -26.51
N LEU A 194 -4.05 -0.13 -27.83
CA LEU A 194 -4.91 -0.76 -28.84
C LEU A 194 -4.71 -2.28 -28.86
N GLN A 195 -3.48 -2.74 -28.82
CA GLN A 195 -3.19 -4.17 -28.80
C GLN A 195 -3.69 -4.85 -27.52
N ALA A 196 -3.52 -4.20 -26.37
CA ALA A 196 -4.05 -4.70 -25.11
C ALA A 196 -5.58 -4.81 -25.13
N ALA A 197 -6.25 -3.80 -25.65
CA ALA A 197 -7.72 -3.81 -25.80
C ALA A 197 -8.20 -4.87 -26.76
N LYS A 198 -7.47 -5.08 -27.86
CA LYS A 198 -7.79 -6.14 -28.83
C LYS A 198 -7.62 -7.53 -28.20
N GLN A 199 -6.53 -7.74 -27.48
CA GLN A 199 -6.28 -9.01 -26.77
C GLN A 199 -7.37 -9.26 -25.71
N SER A 200 -7.81 -8.21 -25.01
CA SER A 200 -8.91 -8.29 -24.04
C SER A 200 -10.22 -8.72 -24.69
N ALA A 201 -10.54 -8.19 -25.88
CA ALA A 201 -11.73 -8.59 -26.62
C ALA A 201 -11.63 -10.04 -27.09
N GLU A 202 -10.49 -10.45 -27.62
CA GLU A 202 -10.25 -11.81 -28.09
C GLU A 202 -10.39 -12.83 -26.96
N SER A 203 -9.94 -12.50 -25.77
CA SER A 203 -10.06 -13.37 -24.59
C SER A 203 -11.52 -13.66 -24.21
N LYS A 204 -12.45 -12.83 -24.65
CA LYS A 204 -13.89 -13.00 -24.42
C LYS A 204 -14.61 -13.48 -25.69
N GLY A 205 -13.88 -13.83 -26.74
CA GLY A 205 -14.47 -14.25 -28.02
C GLY A 205 -15.17 -13.11 -28.77
N LEU A 206 -14.76 -11.86 -28.54
CA LEU A 206 -15.36 -10.67 -29.13
C LEU A 206 -14.45 -10.08 -30.21
N GLU A 207 -15.06 -9.43 -31.20
CA GLU A 207 -14.34 -8.64 -32.20
C GLU A 207 -14.18 -7.21 -31.71
N GLY A 208 -13.10 -6.54 -32.14
CA GLY A 208 -12.84 -5.15 -31.83
C GLY A 208 -11.92 -4.99 -30.62
N TYR A 209 -12.20 -3.94 -29.85
CA TYR A 209 -11.36 -3.49 -28.74
C TYR A 209 -12.22 -3.41 -27.48
N ARG A 210 -11.79 -4.12 -26.42
CA ARG A 210 -12.53 -4.16 -25.17
C ARG A 210 -11.81 -3.31 -24.12
N PHE A 211 -12.55 -2.38 -23.50
CA PHE A 211 -12.08 -1.51 -22.43
C PHE A 211 -12.79 -1.87 -21.13
N THR A 212 -12.04 -1.86 -20.04
CA THR A 212 -12.52 -2.18 -18.70
C THR A 212 -12.16 -1.05 -17.73
N LEU A 213 -12.59 -1.17 -16.49
CA LEU A 213 -12.22 -0.22 -15.42
C LEU A 213 -10.96 -0.61 -14.67
N GLU A 214 -10.27 -1.66 -15.11
CA GLU A 214 -8.92 -1.93 -14.62
C GLU A 214 -8.01 -0.79 -15.06
N PHE A 215 -7.10 -0.39 -14.17
CA PHE A 215 -6.31 0.83 -14.37
C PHE A 215 -5.51 0.84 -15.68
N PRO A 216 -4.85 -0.28 -16.10
CA PRO A 216 -4.14 -0.30 -17.39
C PRO A 216 -5.03 -0.12 -18.61
N SER A 217 -6.32 -0.40 -18.51
CA SER A 217 -7.29 -0.15 -19.57
C SER A 217 -7.85 1.27 -19.51
N TYR A 218 -8.17 1.73 -18.31
CA TYR A 218 -8.80 3.02 -18.06
C TYR A 218 -7.86 4.21 -18.33
N LEU A 219 -6.64 4.16 -17.77
CA LEU A 219 -5.70 5.28 -17.80
C LEU A 219 -5.31 5.71 -19.21
N PRO A 220 -4.96 4.80 -20.15
CA PRO A 220 -4.61 5.23 -21.52
C PRO A 220 -5.74 5.95 -22.24
N VAL A 221 -6.99 5.53 -22.03
CA VAL A 221 -8.14 6.22 -22.63
C VAL A 221 -8.25 7.65 -22.12
N MET A 222 -8.15 7.83 -20.81
CA MET A 222 -8.22 9.15 -20.18
C MET A 222 -7.06 10.06 -20.59
N THR A 223 -5.88 9.49 -20.83
CA THR A 223 -4.66 10.24 -21.13
C THR A 223 -4.53 10.56 -22.63
N TYR A 224 -4.90 9.62 -23.51
CA TYR A 224 -4.54 9.69 -24.93
C TYR A 224 -5.71 9.69 -25.89
N CYS A 225 -6.90 9.20 -25.52
CA CYS A 225 -7.98 9.04 -26.48
C CYS A 225 -8.62 10.38 -26.83
N GLU A 226 -8.65 10.71 -28.13
CA GLU A 226 -9.24 11.96 -28.62
C GLU A 226 -10.77 11.97 -28.54
N ASN A 227 -11.38 10.80 -28.42
CA ASN A 227 -12.84 10.68 -28.31
C ASN A 227 -13.31 11.13 -26.92
N ARG A 228 -13.73 12.38 -26.82
CA ARG A 228 -14.17 12.99 -25.56
C ARG A 228 -15.37 12.25 -24.96
N GLN A 229 -16.27 11.76 -25.79
CA GLN A 229 -17.45 11.02 -25.32
C GLN A 229 -17.04 9.70 -24.65
N LEU A 230 -16.06 9.01 -25.19
CA LEU A 230 -15.54 7.79 -24.58
C LEU A 230 -14.84 8.09 -23.24
N ARG A 231 -14.05 9.17 -23.17
CA ARG A 231 -13.44 9.59 -21.92
C ARG A 231 -14.49 9.89 -20.86
N GLU A 232 -15.52 10.64 -21.21
CA GLU A 232 -16.64 10.93 -20.30
C GLU A 232 -17.33 9.67 -19.80
N GLU A 233 -17.62 8.75 -20.70
CA GLU A 233 -18.30 7.49 -20.37
C GLU A 233 -17.46 6.63 -19.42
N MET A 234 -16.18 6.46 -19.71
CA MET A 234 -15.29 5.69 -18.86
C MET A 234 -15.03 6.39 -17.52
N TYR A 235 -14.87 7.71 -17.52
CA TYR A 235 -14.73 8.49 -16.30
C TYR A 235 -15.96 8.31 -15.41
N ARG A 236 -17.15 8.44 -15.97
CA ARG A 236 -18.41 8.25 -15.23
C ARG A 236 -18.48 6.85 -14.62
N ALA A 237 -18.19 5.83 -15.41
CA ALA A 237 -18.22 4.44 -14.92
C ALA A 237 -17.20 4.22 -13.79
N PHE A 238 -16.01 4.80 -13.91
CA PHE A 238 -14.93 4.62 -12.94
C PHE A 238 -15.19 5.35 -11.62
N VAL A 239 -15.54 6.64 -11.66
CA VAL A 239 -15.69 7.45 -10.44
C VAL A 239 -17.01 7.20 -9.71
N THR A 240 -17.92 6.43 -10.28
CA THR A 240 -19.20 6.06 -9.67
C THR A 240 -19.24 4.61 -9.21
N ARG A 241 -18.11 3.90 -9.28
CA ARG A 241 -18.06 2.49 -8.86
C ARG A 241 -18.54 2.32 -7.43
N ALA A 242 -19.27 1.24 -7.19
CA ALA A 242 -19.74 0.85 -5.86
C ALA A 242 -20.57 1.93 -5.17
N SER A 243 -21.42 2.63 -5.95
CA SER A 243 -22.24 3.74 -5.44
C SER A 243 -23.68 3.72 -6.01
N GLU A 244 -24.46 4.71 -5.61
CA GLU A 244 -25.82 4.94 -6.09
C GLU A 244 -25.88 5.71 -7.40
N GLN A 245 -24.72 6.06 -7.97
CA GLN A 245 -24.58 6.84 -9.20
C GLN A 245 -24.03 5.97 -10.32
N GLY A 246 -24.16 6.46 -11.56
CA GLY A 246 -23.52 5.90 -12.72
C GLY A 246 -24.26 4.74 -13.38
N PRO A 247 -23.61 4.04 -14.35
CA PRO A 247 -24.25 3.00 -15.13
C PRO A 247 -24.69 1.77 -14.33
N ASN A 248 -24.01 1.48 -13.21
CA ASN A 248 -24.34 0.38 -12.33
C ASN A 248 -24.90 0.88 -10.99
N ALA A 249 -25.59 2.01 -10.99
CA ALA A 249 -26.15 2.65 -9.81
C ALA A 249 -26.91 1.65 -8.93
N GLY A 250 -26.57 1.61 -7.64
CA GLY A 250 -27.21 0.73 -6.66
C GLY A 250 -26.69 -0.70 -6.66
N LYS A 251 -25.91 -1.10 -7.66
CA LYS A 251 -25.29 -2.40 -7.72
C LYS A 251 -23.92 -2.33 -7.03
N TRP A 252 -23.68 -3.17 -6.06
CA TRP A 252 -22.48 -3.15 -5.23
C TRP A 252 -22.27 -1.83 -4.47
N ASP A 253 -23.34 -1.18 -4.04
CA ASP A 253 -23.31 0.13 -3.41
C ASP A 253 -22.75 0.07 -1.99
N ASN A 254 -21.68 0.80 -1.73
CA ASN A 254 -21.00 0.87 -0.44
C ASN A 254 -21.56 1.95 0.51
N SER A 255 -22.57 2.69 0.13
CA SER A 255 -23.08 3.83 0.93
C SER A 255 -23.46 3.43 2.35
N VAL A 256 -24.27 2.37 2.50
CA VAL A 256 -24.71 1.88 3.82
C VAL A 256 -23.54 1.30 4.62
N ILE A 257 -22.66 0.56 3.93
CA ILE A 257 -21.47 -0.05 4.54
C ILE A 257 -20.57 1.03 5.15
N MET A 258 -20.29 2.09 4.41
CA MET A 258 -19.46 3.21 4.88
C MET A 258 -20.08 3.89 6.11
N GLN A 259 -21.38 4.13 6.08
CA GLN A 259 -22.09 4.74 7.19
C GLN A 259 -21.99 3.88 8.45
N GLU A 260 -22.18 2.59 8.32
CA GLU A 260 -22.07 1.66 9.45
C GLU A 260 -20.63 1.58 9.97
N ILE A 261 -19.63 1.52 9.09
CA ILE A 261 -18.22 1.53 9.47
C ILE A 261 -17.89 2.76 10.32
N LEU A 262 -18.28 3.95 9.86
CA LEU A 262 -17.98 5.20 10.54
C LEU A 262 -18.69 5.28 11.91
N THR A 263 -19.93 4.83 11.96
CA THR A 263 -20.71 4.79 13.20
C THR A 263 -20.04 3.88 14.23
N LEU A 264 -19.61 2.70 13.80
CA LEU A 264 -18.93 1.74 14.69
C LEU A 264 -17.56 2.25 15.13
N ARG A 265 -16.84 2.97 14.28
CA ARG A 265 -15.55 3.55 14.64
C ARG A 265 -15.68 4.62 15.71
N VAL A 266 -16.71 5.46 15.63
CA VAL A 266 -17.00 6.46 16.67
C VAL A 266 -17.32 5.76 18.00
N GLU A 267 -18.18 4.75 17.96
CA GLU A 267 -18.53 3.97 19.16
C GLU A 267 -17.31 3.29 19.77
N LEU A 268 -16.45 2.69 18.92
CA LEU A 268 -15.22 2.04 19.38
C LEU A 268 -14.28 3.00 20.11
N ALA A 269 -14.07 4.19 19.54
CA ALA A 269 -13.22 5.20 20.16
C ALA A 269 -13.74 5.61 21.52
N LYS A 270 -15.04 5.90 21.63
CA LYS A 270 -15.66 6.28 22.90
C LYS A 270 -15.62 5.16 23.93
N LEU A 271 -15.79 3.93 23.49
CA LEU A 271 -15.72 2.76 24.34
C LEU A 271 -14.34 2.63 25.02
N LEU A 272 -13.28 3.03 24.30
CA LEU A 272 -11.90 3.01 24.79
C LEU A 272 -11.47 4.35 25.41
N ASP A 273 -12.42 5.22 25.77
CA ASP A 273 -12.21 6.52 26.41
C ASP A 273 -11.46 7.55 25.54
N PHE A 274 -11.55 7.41 24.23
CA PHE A 274 -11.10 8.44 23.29
C PHE A 274 -12.29 9.31 22.89
N GLU A 275 -12.07 10.60 22.80
CA GLU A 275 -13.09 11.54 22.34
C GLU A 275 -13.39 11.38 20.85
N HIS A 276 -12.36 11.10 20.06
CA HIS A 276 -12.43 10.96 18.61
C HIS A 276 -11.73 9.69 18.13
N TYR A 277 -12.22 9.11 17.04
CA TYR A 277 -11.56 7.97 16.40
C TYR A 277 -10.12 8.28 15.96
N THR A 278 -9.86 9.54 15.58
CA THR A 278 -8.50 9.97 15.21
C THR A 278 -7.50 9.77 16.35
N GLU A 279 -7.91 9.98 17.58
CA GLU A 279 -7.04 9.73 18.75
C GLU A 279 -6.73 8.24 18.89
N LEU A 280 -7.73 7.39 18.71
CA LEU A 280 -7.51 5.93 18.70
C LEU A 280 -6.55 5.51 17.59
N SER A 281 -6.75 6.04 16.39
CA SER A 281 -5.87 5.76 15.25
C SER A 281 -4.43 6.17 15.54
N LEU A 282 -4.21 7.32 16.16
CA LEU A 282 -2.87 7.84 16.44
C LEU A 282 -2.18 7.16 17.61
N ALA A 283 -2.90 6.39 18.43
CA ALA A 283 -2.32 5.72 19.60
C ALA A 283 -1.14 4.80 19.25
N THR A 284 -1.06 4.33 18.02
CA THR A 284 0.01 3.44 17.52
C THR A 284 0.91 4.12 16.49
N LYS A 285 0.83 5.44 16.33
CA LYS A 285 1.53 6.19 15.29
C LYS A 285 2.54 7.19 15.87
N MET A 286 3.36 7.77 14.99
CA MET A 286 4.35 8.79 15.36
C MET A 286 3.69 10.12 15.75
N ALA A 287 2.65 10.53 15.01
CA ALA A 287 1.94 11.78 15.29
C ALA A 287 1.33 11.73 16.70
N GLU A 288 1.52 12.80 17.46
CA GLU A 288 1.20 12.82 18.88
C GLU A 288 -0.28 13.02 19.17
N ASN A 289 -0.96 13.83 18.34
CA ASN A 289 -2.37 14.17 18.55
C ASN A 289 -3.01 14.61 17.24
N PRO A 290 -4.36 14.62 17.15
CA PRO A 290 -5.05 15.03 15.93
C PRO A 290 -4.75 16.45 15.46
N GLN A 291 -4.52 17.38 16.38
CA GLN A 291 -4.22 18.77 16.01
C GLN A 291 -2.89 18.85 15.23
N GLN A 292 -1.89 18.06 15.61
CA GLN A 292 -0.61 18.01 14.89
C GLN A 292 -0.81 17.60 13.44
N VAL A 293 -1.65 16.59 13.19
CA VAL A 293 -1.94 16.11 11.84
C VAL A 293 -2.71 17.16 11.04
N LEU A 294 -3.74 17.76 11.63
CA LEU A 294 -4.53 18.80 10.96
C LEU A 294 -3.67 20.02 10.62
N ASP A 295 -2.83 20.46 11.52
CA ASP A 295 -1.91 21.58 11.29
C ASP A 295 -0.91 21.26 10.18
N PHE A 296 -0.38 20.04 10.17
CA PHE A 296 0.53 19.59 9.11
C PHE A 296 -0.13 19.65 7.73
N LEU A 297 -1.34 19.08 7.63
CA LEU A 297 -2.07 19.06 6.36
C LEU A 297 -2.49 20.46 5.92
N ASP A 298 -2.98 21.29 6.83
CA ASP A 298 -3.39 22.64 6.51
C ASP A 298 -2.22 23.54 6.12
N ASN A 299 -1.07 23.39 6.78
CA ASN A 299 0.15 24.11 6.44
C ASN A 299 0.64 23.75 5.03
N LEU A 300 0.69 22.46 4.73
CA LEU A 300 1.09 21.99 3.41
C LEU A 300 0.13 22.47 2.32
N ALA A 301 -1.18 22.47 2.60
CA ALA A 301 -2.20 22.98 1.68
C ALA A 301 -2.01 24.48 1.40
N SER A 302 -1.80 25.28 2.45
CA SER A 302 -1.62 26.73 2.29
C SER A 302 -0.39 27.07 1.47
N ARG A 303 0.70 26.31 1.61
CA ARG A 303 1.93 26.51 0.86
C ARG A 303 1.85 26.04 -0.60
N SER A 304 0.94 25.12 -0.91
CA SER A 304 0.84 24.52 -2.24
C SER A 304 -0.25 25.15 -3.10
N LYS A 305 -1.24 25.82 -2.49
CA LYS A 305 -2.46 26.24 -3.17
C LYS A 305 -2.22 27.28 -4.28
N ALA A 306 -1.40 28.27 -4.02
CA ALA A 306 -1.13 29.33 -5.02
C ALA A 306 -0.48 28.76 -6.26
N GLN A 307 0.51 27.88 -6.11
CA GLN A 307 1.18 27.26 -7.23
C GLN A 307 0.26 26.29 -7.96
N GLY A 308 -0.60 25.56 -7.25
CA GLY A 308 -1.61 24.68 -7.85
C GLY A 308 -2.61 25.45 -8.69
N GLN A 309 -3.08 26.60 -8.22
CA GLN A 309 -3.95 27.51 -8.97
C GLN A 309 -3.27 28.03 -10.23
N GLN A 310 -1.99 28.37 -10.12
CA GLN A 310 -1.18 28.81 -11.27
C GLN A 310 -1.04 27.70 -12.30
N GLU A 311 -0.75 26.47 -11.85
CA GLU A 311 -0.63 25.31 -12.75
C GLU A 311 -1.93 25.04 -13.49
N LEU A 312 -3.08 25.16 -12.84
CA LEU A 312 -4.38 25.04 -13.50
C LEU A 312 -4.60 26.15 -14.51
N ALA A 313 -4.29 27.40 -14.13
CA ALA A 313 -4.42 28.55 -15.03
C ALA A 313 -3.56 28.38 -16.29
N GLU A 314 -2.36 27.85 -16.14
CA GLU A 314 -1.46 27.56 -17.26
C GLU A 314 -2.04 26.48 -18.17
N LEU A 315 -2.65 25.44 -17.59
CA LEU A 315 -3.32 24.39 -18.36
C LEU A 315 -4.51 24.96 -19.14
N GLU A 316 -5.34 25.76 -18.48
CA GLU A 316 -6.50 26.40 -19.13
C GLU A 316 -6.07 27.33 -20.28
N ALA A 317 -5.01 28.12 -20.08
CA ALA A 317 -4.46 28.99 -21.11
C ALA A 317 -3.92 28.19 -22.30
N PHE A 318 -3.22 27.09 -22.02
CA PHE A 318 -2.72 26.16 -23.04
C PHE A 318 -3.88 25.60 -23.88
N CYS A 319 -4.95 25.14 -23.24
CA CYS A 319 -6.12 24.59 -23.93
C CYS A 319 -6.82 25.63 -24.82
N LYS A 320 -6.93 26.85 -24.32
CA LYS A 320 -7.53 27.95 -25.09
C LYS A 320 -6.68 28.30 -26.32
N THR A 321 -5.38 28.42 -26.14
CA THR A 321 -4.45 28.83 -27.21
C THR A 321 -4.31 27.76 -28.29
N HIS A 322 -4.15 26.50 -27.91
CA HIS A 322 -3.80 25.42 -28.84
C HIS A 322 -4.98 24.60 -29.33
N PHE A 323 -6.08 24.54 -28.57
CA PHE A 323 -7.21 23.68 -28.86
C PHE A 323 -8.57 24.42 -28.91
N ASN A 324 -8.57 25.72 -28.62
CA ASN A 324 -9.77 26.54 -28.56
C ASN A 324 -10.82 25.96 -27.58
N ILE A 325 -10.37 25.41 -26.48
CA ILE A 325 -11.20 24.87 -25.39
C ILE A 325 -11.25 25.91 -24.28
N THR A 326 -12.45 26.32 -23.87
CA THR A 326 -12.64 27.35 -22.86
C THR A 326 -13.12 26.82 -21.51
N ALA A 327 -13.60 25.58 -21.47
CA ALA A 327 -14.04 24.93 -20.24
C ALA A 327 -13.54 23.49 -20.21
N LEU A 328 -12.85 23.14 -19.13
CA LEU A 328 -12.32 21.79 -18.89
C LEU A 328 -13.26 21.03 -17.96
N GLU A 329 -13.66 19.85 -18.39
CA GLU A 329 -14.35 18.89 -17.53
C GLU A 329 -13.33 17.92 -16.91
N PRO A 330 -13.70 17.21 -15.83
CA PRO A 330 -12.76 16.28 -15.18
C PRO A 330 -12.15 15.23 -16.12
N TRP A 331 -12.90 14.75 -17.10
CA TRP A 331 -12.42 13.79 -18.10
C TRP A 331 -11.51 14.41 -19.17
N ASP A 332 -11.30 15.72 -19.13
CA ASP A 332 -10.39 16.44 -20.04
C ASP A 332 -9.02 16.69 -19.40
N ILE A 333 -8.92 16.66 -18.07
CA ILE A 333 -7.73 17.11 -17.34
C ILE A 333 -6.50 16.27 -17.68
N ALA A 334 -6.59 14.95 -17.58
CA ALA A 334 -5.46 14.07 -17.87
C ALA A 334 -5.05 14.18 -19.35
N PHE A 335 -6.03 14.24 -20.24
CA PHE A 335 -5.81 14.33 -21.68
C PHE A 335 -5.03 15.60 -22.06
N TYR A 336 -5.51 16.75 -21.64
CA TYR A 336 -4.86 18.03 -21.99
C TYR A 336 -3.59 18.26 -21.17
N SER A 337 -3.49 17.74 -19.97
CA SER A 337 -2.23 17.78 -19.21
C SER A 337 -1.12 17.05 -19.92
N GLU A 338 -1.43 15.89 -20.53
CA GLU A 338 -0.45 15.15 -21.34
C GLU A 338 -0.03 15.94 -22.58
N LYS A 339 -0.98 16.58 -23.25
CA LYS A 339 -0.68 17.47 -24.39
C LYS A 339 0.20 18.64 -23.99
N GLN A 340 -0.07 19.26 -22.85
CA GLN A 340 0.74 20.34 -22.32
C GLN A 340 2.15 19.86 -21.97
N LYS A 341 2.27 18.70 -21.33
CA LYS A 341 3.56 18.10 -20.97
C LYS A 341 4.42 17.85 -22.21
N GLN A 342 3.80 17.27 -23.25
CA GLN A 342 4.48 17.03 -24.52
C GLN A 342 4.94 18.34 -25.18
N HIS A 343 4.11 19.37 -25.10
CA HIS A 343 4.45 20.68 -25.66
C HIS A 343 5.63 21.33 -24.91
N LEU A 344 5.62 21.27 -23.58
CA LEU A 344 6.62 21.92 -22.75
C LEU A 344 7.96 21.18 -22.73
N TYR A 345 7.92 19.84 -22.69
CA TYR A 345 9.10 19.01 -22.42
C TYR A 345 9.45 18.07 -23.56
N ALA A 346 8.65 18.01 -24.61
CA ALA A 346 8.82 17.10 -25.75
C ALA A 346 8.96 15.63 -25.31
N ILE A 347 8.30 15.25 -24.20
CA ILE A 347 8.34 13.90 -23.62
C ILE A 347 7.00 13.22 -23.77
N ASN A 348 7.01 11.95 -24.16
CA ASN A 348 5.85 11.09 -24.25
C ASN A 348 6.18 9.77 -23.56
N ASP A 349 5.44 9.42 -22.53
CA ASP A 349 5.68 8.20 -21.75
C ASP A 349 5.62 6.94 -22.62
N GLU A 350 4.78 6.93 -23.66
CA GLU A 350 4.70 5.80 -24.58
C GLU A 350 5.96 5.64 -25.43
N GLU A 351 6.67 6.73 -25.76
CA GLU A 351 7.97 6.66 -26.44
C GLU A 351 9.07 6.12 -25.54
N LEU A 352 8.89 6.23 -24.22
CA LEU A 352 9.85 5.73 -23.23
C LEU A 352 9.66 4.26 -22.92
N ARG A 353 8.46 3.70 -23.10
CA ARG A 353 8.16 2.29 -22.79
C ARG A 353 9.19 1.30 -23.36
N PRO A 354 9.63 1.43 -24.61
CA PRO A 354 10.60 0.48 -25.18
C PRO A 354 11.91 0.39 -24.40
N TYR A 355 12.22 1.43 -23.59
CA TYR A 355 13.43 1.49 -22.79
C TYR A 355 13.26 0.93 -21.39
N PHE A 356 12.04 0.51 -21.02
CA PHE A 356 11.75 -0.05 -19.70
C PHE A 356 11.13 -1.45 -19.79
N PRO A 357 11.82 -2.40 -20.44
CA PRO A 357 11.36 -3.78 -20.43
C PRO A 357 11.54 -4.37 -19.02
N GLU A 358 10.65 -5.27 -18.65
CA GLU A 358 10.58 -5.85 -17.29
C GLU A 358 11.95 -6.34 -16.78
N ASP A 359 12.65 -7.14 -17.54
CA ASP A 359 13.92 -7.72 -17.08
C ASP A 359 15.01 -6.68 -16.90
N ARG A 360 15.03 -5.64 -17.74
CA ARG A 360 16.00 -4.55 -17.60
C ARG A 360 15.70 -3.71 -16.36
N VAL A 361 14.44 -3.41 -16.11
CA VAL A 361 14.01 -2.64 -14.94
C VAL A 361 14.35 -3.40 -13.65
N LEU A 362 14.06 -4.70 -13.61
CA LEU A 362 14.42 -5.54 -12.47
C LEU A 362 15.93 -5.60 -12.26
N SER A 363 16.69 -5.78 -13.33
CA SER A 363 18.15 -5.77 -13.28
C SER A 363 18.69 -4.44 -12.74
N GLY A 364 18.09 -3.32 -13.15
CA GLY A 364 18.46 -1.99 -12.66
C GLY A 364 18.13 -1.79 -11.19
N LEU A 365 16.96 -2.25 -10.76
CA LEU A 365 16.56 -2.23 -9.36
C LEU A 365 17.56 -3.02 -8.51
N PHE A 366 17.93 -4.22 -8.96
CA PHE A 366 18.86 -5.08 -8.23
C PHE A 366 20.28 -4.52 -8.21
N GLU A 367 20.69 -3.84 -9.29
CA GLU A 367 21.97 -3.11 -9.32
C GLU A 367 21.98 -1.97 -8.30
N LEU A 368 20.87 -1.26 -8.15
CA LEU A 368 20.74 -0.20 -7.17
C LEU A 368 20.93 -0.72 -5.75
N ILE A 369 20.23 -1.78 -5.37
CA ILE A 369 20.35 -2.33 -4.01
C ILE A 369 21.74 -2.94 -3.74
N LYS A 370 22.39 -3.44 -4.78
CA LYS A 370 23.76 -3.92 -4.69
C LYS A 370 24.71 -2.76 -4.36
N ARG A 371 24.57 -1.63 -5.07
CA ARG A 371 25.43 -0.46 -4.83
C ARG A 371 25.20 0.16 -3.46
N LEU A 372 23.93 0.25 -3.03
CA LEU A 372 23.59 0.89 -1.77
C LEU A 372 23.82 -0.01 -0.55
N PHE A 373 23.46 -1.30 -0.66
CA PHE A 373 23.35 -2.18 0.50
C PHE A 373 24.18 -3.46 0.38
N ASN A 374 24.87 -3.64 -0.74
CA ASN A 374 25.67 -4.86 -1.00
C ASN A 374 24.83 -6.15 -0.94
N ILE A 375 23.59 -6.07 -1.44
CA ILE A 375 22.63 -7.19 -1.51
C ILE A 375 22.35 -7.48 -2.98
N ARG A 376 22.27 -8.78 -3.33
CA ARG A 376 21.96 -9.25 -4.69
C ARG A 376 20.64 -10.02 -4.67
N ALA A 377 19.91 -9.98 -5.77
CA ALA A 377 18.70 -10.76 -5.98
C ALA A 377 18.99 -11.92 -6.93
N VAL A 378 18.53 -13.12 -6.58
CA VAL A 378 18.69 -14.32 -7.39
C VAL A 378 17.31 -14.94 -7.62
N GLU A 379 16.93 -15.10 -8.90
CA GLU A 379 15.64 -15.68 -9.25
C GLU A 379 15.64 -17.19 -9.04
N ARG A 380 14.53 -17.71 -8.50
CA ARG A 380 14.30 -19.14 -8.32
C ARG A 380 13.10 -19.58 -9.15
N PHE A 381 13.20 -20.75 -9.76
CA PHE A 381 12.17 -21.32 -10.63
C PHE A 381 11.53 -22.58 -10.06
N ASP A 382 11.94 -22.99 -8.87
CA ASP A 382 11.51 -24.20 -8.17
C ASP A 382 10.41 -23.94 -7.14
N VAL A 383 9.86 -22.72 -7.10
CA VAL A 383 8.89 -22.30 -6.09
C VAL A 383 7.47 -22.33 -6.65
N ASP A 384 6.56 -22.95 -5.89
CA ASP A 384 5.15 -23.01 -6.24
C ASP A 384 4.49 -21.63 -6.03
N THR A 385 3.67 -21.21 -7.00
CA THR A 385 2.98 -19.93 -6.98
C THR A 385 1.49 -20.10 -7.34
N TRP A 386 0.74 -19.00 -7.27
CA TRP A 386 -0.69 -18.99 -7.58
C TRP A 386 -1.01 -18.72 -9.06
N HIS A 387 -0.02 -18.28 -9.82
CA HIS A 387 -0.18 -17.98 -11.25
C HIS A 387 1.16 -18.14 -11.96
N LYS A 388 1.13 -18.55 -13.24
CA LYS A 388 2.33 -18.80 -14.06
C LYS A 388 3.23 -17.59 -14.24
N ASP A 389 2.66 -16.37 -14.17
CA ASP A 389 3.41 -15.13 -14.38
C ASP A 389 4.07 -14.60 -13.10
N VAL A 390 3.82 -15.22 -11.96
CA VAL A 390 4.44 -14.82 -10.68
C VAL A 390 5.88 -15.31 -10.62
N ARG A 391 6.78 -14.39 -10.28
CA ARG A 391 8.22 -14.69 -10.15
C ARG A 391 8.59 -14.75 -8.67
N PHE A 392 9.71 -15.40 -8.36
CA PHE A 392 10.21 -15.55 -7.01
C PHE A 392 11.72 -15.31 -6.96
N PHE A 393 12.19 -14.56 -5.97
CA PHE A 393 13.59 -14.19 -5.81
C PHE A 393 14.05 -14.35 -4.37
N ASP A 394 15.33 -14.72 -4.20
CA ASP A 394 16.03 -14.64 -2.92
C ASP A 394 16.91 -13.38 -2.91
N LEU A 395 16.99 -12.73 -1.75
CA LEU A 395 17.98 -11.66 -1.51
C LEU A 395 19.16 -12.27 -0.73
N ILE A 396 20.35 -12.15 -1.30
CA ILE A 396 21.56 -12.74 -0.73
C ILE A 396 22.63 -11.67 -0.51
N ASP A 397 23.47 -11.90 0.48
CA ASP A 397 24.62 -11.03 0.76
C ASP A 397 25.87 -11.48 -0.03
N SER A 398 27.01 -10.82 0.22
CA SER A 398 28.29 -11.13 -0.43
C SER A 398 28.83 -12.52 -0.12
N GLN A 399 28.30 -13.19 0.91
CA GLN A 399 28.66 -14.55 1.30
C GLN A 399 27.61 -15.58 0.90
N ASP A 400 26.71 -15.19 -0.02
CA ASP A 400 25.62 -16.01 -0.55
C ASP A 400 24.60 -16.47 0.51
N GLN A 401 24.54 -15.75 1.66
CA GLN A 401 23.55 -16.03 2.69
C GLN A 401 22.22 -15.36 2.34
N VAL A 402 21.13 -16.11 2.45
CA VAL A 402 19.78 -15.59 2.18
C VAL A 402 19.31 -14.75 3.37
N HIS A 403 18.93 -13.51 3.09
CA HIS A 403 18.33 -12.60 4.08
C HIS A 403 16.80 -12.59 4.03
N GLY A 404 16.23 -12.88 2.88
CA GLY A 404 14.79 -12.92 2.68
C GLY A 404 14.46 -13.28 1.26
N SER A 405 13.18 -13.43 0.98
CA SER A 405 12.69 -13.81 -0.34
C SER A 405 11.39 -13.09 -0.66
N PHE A 406 11.04 -12.99 -1.94
CA PHE A 406 9.79 -12.35 -2.31
C PHE A 406 9.16 -12.95 -3.56
N TYR A 407 7.83 -12.94 -3.57
CA TYR A 407 7.02 -13.19 -4.75
C TYR A 407 6.79 -11.86 -5.46
N LEU A 408 6.84 -11.88 -6.78
CA LEU A 408 6.62 -10.69 -7.60
C LEU A 408 5.49 -10.97 -8.59
N ASP A 409 4.36 -10.30 -8.38
CA ASP A 409 3.14 -10.43 -9.19
C ASP A 409 2.86 -9.08 -9.84
N LEU A 410 3.33 -8.90 -11.08
CA LEU A 410 3.39 -7.60 -11.73
C LEU A 410 2.15 -7.21 -12.52
N TYR A 411 1.39 -8.18 -13.07
CA TYR A 411 0.40 -7.87 -14.10
C TYR A 411 -1.02 -7.84 -13.55
N ALA A 412 -1.81 -6.91 -14.06
CA ALA A 412 -3.25 -6.89 -13.85
C ALA A 412 -3.88 -8.14 -14.48
N ARG A 413 -4.92 -8.69 -13.85
CA ARG A 413 -5.74 -9.76 -14.40
C ARG A 413 -7.12 -9.76 -13.74
N GLU A 414 -8.05 -10.48 -14.31
CA GLU A 414 -9.40 -10.59 -13.75
C GLU A 414 -9.36 -11.14 -12.32
N ASN A 415 -10.22 -10.60 -11.47
CA ASN A 415 -10.37 -11.03 -10.07
C ASN A 415 -9.13 -10.82 -9.21
N LYS A 416 -8.24 -9.92 -9.64
CA LYS A 416 -7.12 -9.43 -8.86
C LYS A 416 -7.43 -7.99 -8.43
N ARG A 417 -7.26 -7.72 -7.14
CA ARG A 417 -7.47 -6.37 -6.59
C ARG A 417 -6.54 -5.37 -7.27
N GLY A 418 -7.07 -4.19 -7.61
CA GLY A 418 -6.31 -3.10 -8.22
C GLY A 418 -5.34 -2.44 -7.25
N GLY A 419 -4.46 -1.61 -7.83
CA GLY A 419 -3.43 -0.91 -7.08
C GLY A 419 -2.13 -1.71 -6.96
N ALA A 420 -1.22 -1.19 -6.16
CA ALA A 420 0.04 -1.86 -5.86
C ALA A 420 0.23 -1.91 -4.34
N TRP A 421 0.82 -2.98 -3.85
CA TRP A 421 1.05 -3.13 -2.42
C TRP A 421 2.14 -4.17 -2.14
N MET A 422 2.69 -4.07 -0.92
CA MET A 422 3.52 -5.11 -0.34
C MET A 422 2.74 -5.74 0.83
N ASP A 423 2.91 -7.03 1.04
CA ASP A 423 2.34 -7.72 2.19
C ASP A 423 3.33 -8.75 2.75
N ASP A 424 3.14 -9.09 4.02
CA ASP A 424 3.98 -10.02 4.76
C ASP A 424 3.50 -11.46 4.52
N CYS A 425 4.37 -12.29 3.95
CA CYS A 425 4.11 -13.72 3.81
C CYS A 425 4.63 -14.49 5.03
N VAL A 426 5.87 -14.25 5.41
CA VAL A 426 6.54 -14.88 6.56
C VAL A 426 7.35 -13.80 7.28
N GLY A 427 7.22 -13.74 8.61
CA GLY A 427 8.00 -12.83 9.44
C GLY A 427 9.33 -13.45 9.88
N ARG A 428 10.33 -12.60 10.11
CA ARG A 428 11.62 -13.05 10.65
C ARG A 428 11.47 -13.33 12.14
N ARG A 429 12.01 -14.44 12.58
CA ARG A 429 12.09 -14.78 14.00
C ARG A 429 13.19 -15.81 14.27
N ARG A 430 13.68 -15.81 15.51
CA ARG A 430 14.53 -16.90 16.00
C ARG A 430 13.64 -18.02 16.50
N LYS A 431 13.83 -19.21 15.94
CA LYS A 431 13.10 -20.40 16.37
C LYS A 431 13.67 -20.96 17.68
N VAL A 432 12.90 -21.84 18.32
CA VAL A 432 13.29 -22.51 19.57
C VAL A 432 14.62 -23.26 19.40
N ASP A 433 14.88 -23.85 18.24
CA ASP A 433 16.12 -24.55 17.93
C ASP A 433 17.33 -23.62 17.69
N GLY A 434 17.13 -22.31 17.76
CA GLY A 434 18.18 -21.30 17.56
C GLY A 434 18.39 -20.88 16.12
N THR A 435 17.75 -21.52 15.16
CA THR A 435 17.82 -21.12 13.75
C THR A 435 16.93 -19.91 13.48
N ILE A 436 17.24 -19.17 12.40
CA ILE A 436 16.47 -18.00 12.00
C ILE A 436 15.51 -18.38 10.88
N GLN A 437 14.22 -18.09 11.08
CA GLN A 437 13.23 -18.12 10.02
C GLN A 437 13.38 -16.82 9.22
N GLN A 438 13.70 -16.94 7.93
CA GLN A 438 13.89 -15.76 7.06
C GLN A 438 12.56 -15.17 6.61
N PRO A 439 12.49 -13.85 6.47
CA PRO A 439 11.26 -13.18 6.05
C PRO A 439 10.96 -13.39 4.56
N VAL A 440 9.68 -13.42 4.23
CA VAL A 440 9.21 -13.52 2.85
C VAL A 440 8.13 -12.46 2.63
N ALA A 441 8.20 -11.77 1.50
CA ALA A 441 7.27 -10.70 1.15
C ALA A 441 6.49 -11.04 -0.12
N TYR A 442 5.27 -10.49 -0.23
CA TYR A 442 4.53 -10.40 -1.49
C TYR A 442 4.70 -8.98 -2.04
N LEU A 443 5.11 -8.87 -3.29
CA LEU A 443 5.13 -7.59 -4.02
C LEU A 443 4.14 -7.70 -5.17
N THR A 444 3.10 -6.88 -5.13
CA THR A 444 1.99 -6.95 -6.08
C THR A 444 1.83 -5.62 -6.80
N CYS A 445 1.74 -5.69 -8.12
CA CYS A 445 1.44 -4.56 -8.99
C CYS A 445 0.28 -4.91 -9.92
N ASN A 446 -0.15 -3.95 -10.72
CA ASN A 446 -1.21 -4.13 -11.70
C ASN A 446 -0.82 -3.44 -13.01
N PHE A 447 0.31 -3.84 -13.58
CA PHE A 447 0.82 -3.32 -14.84
C PHE A 447 0.23 -4.09 -16.03
N ASN A 448 0.43 -3.55 -17.24
CA ASN A 448 0.06 -4.27 -18.45
C ASN A 448 0.92 -5.53 -18.62
N ALA A 449 0.27 -6.66 -18.90
CA ALA A 449 0.94 -7.89 -19.26
C ALA A 449 1.65 -7.76 -20.62
N PRO A 450 2.60 -8.66 -20.94
CA PRO A 450 3.18 -8.70 -22.28
C PRO A 450 2.10 -8.85 -23.36
N VAL A 451 2.29 -8.18 -24.49
CA VAL A 451 1.38 -8.23 -25.62
C VAL A 451 2.15 -8.81 -26.82
N GLY A 452 1.63 -9.88 -27.41
CA GLY A 452 2.27 -10.58 -28.51
C GLY A 452 3.62 -11.17 -28.08
N ASP A 453 4.64 -10.98 -28.92
CA ASP A 453 5.98 -11.50 -28.69
C ASP A 453 6.90 -10.54 -27.92
N LYS A 454 6.39 -9.35 -27.57
CA LYS A 454 7.15 -8.34 -26.84
C LYS A 454 7.14 -8.64 -25.35
N PRO A 455 8.24 -8.32 -24.62
CA PRO A 455 8.19 -8.36 -23.16
C PRO A 455 7.24 -7.29 -22.61
N ALA A 456 6.88 -7.38 -21.34
CA ALA A 456 6.18 -6.29 -20.69
C ALA A 456 7.05 -5.03 -20.73
N LEU A 457 6.47 -3.92 -21.15
CA LEU A 457 7.15 -2.63 -21.27
C LEU A 457 6.44 -1.66 -20.33
N PHE A 458 7.21 -1.04 -19.44
CA PHE A 458 6.63 -0.19 -18.38
C PHE A 458 6.74 1.30 -18.73
N THR A 459 5.78 2.08 -18.22
CA THR A 459 5.94 3.53 -18.18
C THR A 459 6.92 3.89 -17.06
N HIS A 460 7.42 5.11 -17.08
CA HIS A 460 8.27 5.60 -15.98
C HIS A 460 7.52 5.56 -14.64
N ASP A 461 6.23 5.90 -14.61
CA ASP A 461 5.40 5.82 -13.41
C ASP A 461 5.31 4.38 -12.88
N GLU A 462 5.17 3.40 -13.77
CA GLU A 462 5.14 1.99 -13.38
C GLU A 462 6.49 1.54 -12.81
N VAL A 463 7.60 2.02 -13.38
CA VAL A 463 8.95 1.78 -12.82
C VAL A 463 9.04 2.35 -11.41
N THR A 464 8.58 3.58 -11.21
CA THR A 464 8.57 4.23 -9.90
C THR A 464 7.74 3.46 -8.88
N THR A 465 6.57 2.95 -9.30
CA THR A 465 5.71 2.12 -8.46
C THR A 465 6.41 0.82 -8.04
N LEU A 466 7.09 0.18 -8.97
CA LEU A 466 7.85 -1.05 -8.67
C LEU A 466 8.94 -0.78 -7.62
N PHE A 467 9.67 0.31 -7.77
CA PHE A 467 10.70 0.71 -6.81
C PHE A 467 10.09 1.03 -5.45
N HIS A 468 8.93 1.66 -5.43
CA HIS A 468 8.17 1.94 -4.21
C HIS A 468 7.85 0.64 -3.46
N GLU A 469 7.21 -0.33 -4.13
CA GLU A 469 6.83 -1.59 -3.49
C GLU A 469 8.05 -2.40 -3.07
N PHE A 470 9.12 -2.34 -3.85
CA PHE A 470 10.37 -2.98 -3.47
C PHE A 470 11.00 -2.33 -2.24
N GLY A 471 10.83 -1.02 -2.06
CA GLY A 471 11.26 -0.32 -0.83
C GLY A 471 10.59 -0.88 0.43
N HIS A 472 9.28 -1.15 0.36
CA HIS A 472 8.59 -1.87 1.42
C HIS A 472 9.16 -3.29 1.61
N GLY A 473 9.41 -3.97 0.49
CA GLY A 473 9.94 -5.32 0.51
C GLY A 473 11.28 -5.42 1.24
N ILE A 474 12.22 -4.54 0.91
CA ILE A 474 13.53 -4.56 1.56
C ILE A 474 13.45 -4.19 3.04
N HIS A 475 12.52 -3.32 3.43
CA HIS A 475 12.29 -3.02 4.84
C HIS A 475 11.88 -4.27 5.61
N HIS A 476 11.05 -5.11 5.00
CA HIS A 476 10.66 -6.39 5.60
C HIS A 476 11.78 -7.43 5.54
N MET A 477 12.47 -7.56 4.40
CA MET A 477 13.40 -8.65 4.14
C MET A 477 14.81 -8.42 4.70
N LEU A 478 15.27 -7.17 4.82
CA LEU A 478 16.62 -6.88 5.31
C LEU A 478 16.67 -6.64 6.81
N THR A 479 15.58 -6.87 7.52
CA THR A 479 15.56 -6.74 8.98
C THR A 479 16.57 -7.68 9.62
N GLN A 480 17.20 -7.22 10.70
CA GLN A 480 18.10 -8.03 11.54
C GLN A 480 17.47 -8.30 12.90
N ILE A 481 16.21 -7.93 13.08
CA ILE A 481 15.47 -8.16 14.32
C ILE A 481 14.94 -9.59 14.31
N ASP A 482 15.19 -10.31 15.39
CA ASP A 482 14.79 -11.72 15.58
C ASP A 482 13.49 -11.88 16.37
N ILE A 483 12.92 -10.78 16.84
CA ILE A 483 11.70 -10.77 17.64
C ILE A 483 10.55 -10.49 16.69
N ALA A 484 9.70 -11.49 16.46
CA ALA A 484 8.67 -11.50 15.41
C ALA A 484 7.79 -10.24 15.40
N ASP A 485 7.35 -9.79 16.57
CA ASP A 485 6.38 -8.69 16.68
C ASP A 485 6.95 -7.33 16.25
N VAL A 486 8.25 -7.20 16.16
CA VAL A 486 8.93 -5.95 15.78
C VAL A 486 9.96 -6.17 14.67
N ALA A 487 9.90 -7.29 13.97
CA ALA A 487 10.79 -7.61 12.86
C ALA A 487 10.19 -7.16 11.53
N GLY A 488 11.02 -6.62 10.65
CA GLY A 488 10.59 -6.17 9.33
C GLY A 488 9.58 -5.03 9.43
N ILE A 489 8.46 -5.16 8.75
CA ILE A 489 7.40 -4.14 8.81
C ILE A 489 6.53 -4.26 10.06
N ASN A 490 6.65 -5.35 10.81
CA ASN A 490 5.82 -5.58 11.99
C ASN A 490 6.19 -4.60 13.10
N GLY A 491 5.18 -3.98 13.70
CA GLY A 491 5.37 -3.02 14.77
C GLY A 491 5.85 -1.63 14.32
N VAL A 492 6.09 -1.43 13.03
CA VAL A 492 6.44 -0.10 12.50
C VAL A 492 5.19 0.78 12.54
N PRO A 493 5.25 1.97 13.13
CA PRO A 493 4.12 2.90 13.08
C PRO A 493 3.70 3.19 11.64
N TRP A 494 2.38 3.19 11.41
CA TRP A 494 1.84 3.26 10.05
C TRP A 494 2.21 4.55 9.32
N ASP A 495 2.41 5.65 10.05
CA ASP A 495 2.85 6.93 9.47
C ASP A 495 4.36 7.00 9.20
N ALA A 496 5.11 5.96 9.52
CA ALA A 496 6.53 5.81 9.15
C ALA A 496 6.76 4.71 8.10
N VAL A 497 5.78 3.83 7.89
CA VAL A 497 5.97 2.63 7.06
C VAL A 497 6.30 2.97 5.59
N GLU A 498 5.86 4.13 5.10
CA GLU A 498 6.12 4.56 3.73
C GLU A 498 7.51 5.19 3.53
N LEU A 499 8.30 5.36 4.60
CA LEU A 499 9.62 5.99 4.46
C LEU A 499 10.53 5.22 3.49
N PRO A 500 10.76 3.90 3.67
CA PRO A 500 11.66 3.17 2.76
C PRO A 500 11.12 3.06 1.33
N SER A 501 9.81 2.96 1.18
CA SER A 501 9.19 2.84 -0.14
C SER A 501 9.32 4.13 -0.96
N GLN A 502 8.95 5.24 -0.38
CA GLN A 502 9.08 6.55 -1.03
C GLN A 502 10.54 6.94 -1.24
N PHE A 503 11.41 6.56 -0.31
CA PHE A 503 12.84 6.80 -0.40
C PHE A 503 13.44 6.17 -1.66
N LEU A 504 13.10 4.91 -1.96
CA LEU A 504 13.69 4.21 -3.11
C LEU A 504 13.23 4.78 -4.46
N GLU A 505 12.07 5.43 -4.52
CA GLU A 505 11.57 6.09 -5.72
C GLU A 505 12.53 7.16 -6.26
N ASN A 506 13.30 7.80 -5.39
CA ASN A 506 14.17 8.92 -5.77
C ASN A 506 15.14 8.57 -6.88
N TRP A 507 15.66 7.35 -6.92
CA TRP A 507 16.62 6.94 -7.95
C TRP A 507 16.01 6.82 -9.34
N CYS A 508 14.69 6.69 -9.45
CA CYS A 508 14.01 6.70 -10.74
C CYS A 508 14.08 8.07 -11.44
N TRP A 509 14.51 9.10 -10.72
CA TRP A 509 14.68 10.47 -11.25
C TRP A 509 16.15 10.90 -11.31
N GLU A 510 17.09 9.96 -11.15
CA GLU A 510 18.52 10.25 -11.20
C GLU A 510 19.13 9.75 -12.51
N GLU A 511 19.86 10.63 -13.18
CA GLU A 511 20.49 10.34 -14.48
C GLU A 511 21.37 9.10 -14.42
N GLU A 512 22.22 9.00 -13.39
CA GLU A 512 23.16 7.90 -13.24
C GLU A 512 22.45 6.55 -12.97
N ALA A 513 21.32 6.57 -12.29
CA ALA A 513 20.53 5.39 -12.04
C ALA A 513 19.76 4.96 -13.30
N LEU A 514 19.16 5.90 -14.01
CA LEU A 514 18.41 5.60 -15.22
C LEU A 514 19.31 5.00 -16.32
N ALA A 515 20.60 5.26 -16.29
CA ALA A 515 21.56 4.65 -17.20
C ALA A 515 21.59 3.12 -17.12
N PHE A 516 21.36 2.55 -15.95
CA PHE A 516 21.31 1.10 -15.78
C PHE A 516 19.88 0.55 -15.52
N ILE A 517 18.90 1.41 -15.24
CA ILE A 517 17.50 1.02 -15.12
C ILE A 517 16.86 0.88 -16.49
N SER A 518 17.26 1.71 -17.47
CA SER A 518 16.73 1.69 -18.81
C SER A 518 17.60 0.86 -19.78
N GLY A 519 16.97 0.33 -20.83
CA GLY A 519 17.65 -0.38 -21.89
C GLY A 519 16.63 -0.87 -22.92
N HIS A 520 16.73 -0.43 -24.16
CA HIS A 520 15.77 -0.77 -25.20
C HIS A 520 15.61 -2.29 -25.32
N TYR A 521 14.38 -2.75 -25.42
CA TYR A 521 14.07 -4.19 -25.40
C TYR A 521 14.65 -4.97 -26.58
N GLU A 522 14.96 -4.30 -27.70
CA GLU A 522 15.59 -4.92 -28.88
C GLU A 522 17.10 -4.70 -28.92
N THR A 523 17.59 -3.49 -28.62
CA THR A 523 19.00 -3.11 -28.77
C THR A 523 19.81 -3.13 -27.49
N GLY A 524 19.14 -3.05 -26.33
CA GLY A 524 19.80 -2.94 -25.03
C GLY A 524 20.35 -1.57 -24.72
N GLU A 525 20.23 -0.59 -25.62
CA GLU A 525 20.76 0.75 -25.39
C GLU A 525 19.95 1.48 -24.32
N PRO A 526 20.62 2.18 -23.38
CA PRO A 526 19.93 2.96 -22.37
C PRO A 526 19.16 4.13 -22.99
N LEU A 527 18.31 4.76 -22.20
CA LEU A 527 17.51 5.90 -22.62
C LEU A 527 18.43 6.97 -23.22
N PRO A 528 18.14 7.49 -24.44
CA PRO A 528 18.97 8.51 -25.06
C PRO A 528 19.07 9.76 -24.17
N LYS A 529 20.24 10.41 -24.17
CA LYS A 529 20.53 11.54 -23.31
C LYS A 529 19.49 12.66 -23.46
N GLU A 530 19.06 12.93 -24.67
CA GLU A 530 18.04 13.96 -24.93
C GLU A 530 16.70 13.62 -24.25
N LYS A 531 16.24 12.37 -24.41
CA LYS A 531 15.01 11.89 -23.76
C LYS A 531 15.13 11.90 -22.25
N LEU A 532 16.30 11.50 -21.74
CA LEU A 532 16.59 11.52 -20.31
C LEU A 532 16.47 12.94 -19.74
N GLN A 533 17.08 13.92 -20.40
CA GLN A 533 17.01 15.32 -19.94
C GLN A 533 15.58 15.87 -19.98
N GLN A 534 14.82 15.51 -21.02
CA GLN A 534 13.41 15.89 -21.14
C GLN A 534 12.58 15.30 -20.00
N LEU A 535 12.80 14.01 -19.68
CA LEU A 535 12.11 13.35 -18.57
C LEU A 535 12.42 14.03 -17.24
N LEU A 536 13.69 14.31 -16.96
CA LEU A 536 14.11 14.92 -15.70
C LEU A 536 13.55 16.34 -15.53
N LYS A 537 13.47 17.11 -16.62
CA LYS A 537 12.84 18.44 -16.60
C LYS A 537 11.35 18.38 -16.29
N ALA A 538 10.68 17.29 -16.67
CA ALA A 538 9.26 17.11 -16.45
C ALA A 538 8.92 16.63 -15.03
N LYS A 539 9.90 16.35 -14.19
CA LYS A 539 9.72 15.75 -12.86
C LYS A 539 8.66 16.46 -12.01
N ASN A 540 8.71 17.78 -11.98
CA ASN A 540 7.83 18.59 -11.12
C ASN A 540 6.66 19.21 -11.89
N PHE A 541 6.36 18.69 -13.09
CA PHE A 541 5.20 19.14 -13.86
C PHE A 541 3.92 18.87 -13.07
N GLN A 542 3.15 19.92 -12.80
CA GLN A 542 1.91 19.88 -12.02
C GLN A 542 2.09 19.28 -10.62
N ALA A 543 3.28 19.40 -10.03
CA ALA A 543 3.58 18.82 -8.72
C ALA A 543 2.69 19.40 -7.60
N ALA A 544 2.39 20.70 -7.64
CA ALA A 544 1.54 21.33 -6.63
C ALA A 544 0.09 20.83 -6.74
N MET A 545 -0.43 20.67 -7.96
CA MET A 545 -1.76 20.08 -8.16
C MET A 545 -1.82 18.65 -7.64
N PHE A 546 -0.76 17.88 -7.84
CA PHE A 546 -0.66 16.51 -7.33
C PHE A 546 -0.64 16.48 -5.80
N VAL A 547 0.15 17.34 -5.16
CA VAL A 547 0.18 17.46 -3.69
C VAL A 547 -1.21 17.82 -3.14
N LEU A 548 -1.87 18.78 -3.77
CA LEU A 548 -3.22 19.18 -3.38
C LEU A 548 -4.23 18.04 -3.52
N ARG A 549 -4.08 17.21 -4.54
CA ARG A 549 -4.92 16.02 -4.70
C ARG A 549 -4.71 15.03 -3.55
N GLN A 550 -3.47 14.79 -3.15
CA GLN A 550 -3.16 13.95 -2.00
C GLN A 550 -3.70 14.55 -0.70
N LEU A 551 -3.69 15.87 -0.59
CA LEU A 551 -4.27 16.57 0.55
C LEU A 551 -5.79 16.44 0.61
N GLU A 552 -6.46 16.40 -0.55
CA GLU A 552 -7.90 16.10 -0.58
C GLU A 552 -8.19 14.76 0.09
N PHE A 553 -7.44 13.72 -0.26
CA PHE A 553 -7.60 12.39 0.32
C PHE A 553 -7.27 12.39 1.82
N GLY A 554 -6.15 12.99 2.20
CA GLY A 554 -5.72 13.04 3.60
C GLY A 554 -6.67 13.82 4.48
N LEU A 555 -7.12 14.99 4.04
CA LEU A 555 -8.05 15.82 4.79
C LEU A 555 -9.46 15.21 4.84
N PHE A 556 -9.92 14.64 3.72
CA PHE A 556 -11.20 13.94 3.71
C PHE A 556 -11.21 12.82 4.75
N ASP A 557 -10.21 11.95 4.71
CA ASP A 557 -10.04 10.86 5.68
C ASP A 557 -10.03 11.38 7.12
N PHE A 558 -9.13 12.31 7.39
CA PHE A 558 -8.88 12.76 8.76
C PHE A 558 -10.05 13.55 9.33
N ARG A 559 -10.59 14.51 8.56
CA ARG A 559 -11.77 15.29 8.99
C ARG A 559 -13.00 14.41 9.18
N LEU A 560 -13.23 13.47 8.24
CA LEU A 560 -14.36 12.56 8.32
C LEU A 560 -14.32 11.77 9.64
N HIS A 561 -13.17 11.19 9.97
CA HIS A 561 -13.01 10.39 11.18
C HIS A 561 -12.98 11.23 12.47
N HIS A 562 -12.54 12.47 12.38
CA HIS A 562 -12.46 13.35 13.55
C HIS A 562 -13.80 13.96 13.92
N TYR A 563 -14.60 14.35 12.93
CA TYR A 563 -15.85 15.09 13.14
C TYR A 563 -17.11 14.27 12.90
N PHE A 564 -17.01 13.00 12.53
CA PHE A 564 -18.20 12.20 12.22
C PHE A 564 -19.15 12.09 13.40
N ASP A 565 -20.43 12.41 13.15
CA ASP A 565 -21.52 12.29 14.10
C ASP A 565 -22.62 11.39 13.50
N ALA A 566 -22.83 10.22 14.12
CA ALA A 566 -23.78 9.22 13.64
C ALA A 566 -25.23 9.74 13.55
N ASN A 567 -25.55 10.85 14.25
CA ASN A 567 -26.88 11.44 14.28
C ASN A 567 -27.14 12.43 13.14
N GLN A 568 -26.12 12.78 12.34
CA GLN A 568 -26.26 13.70 11.21
C GLN A 568 -26.23 12.96 9.88
N PRO A 569 -27.15 13.28 8.95
CA PRO A 569 -27.16 12.64 7.63
C PRO A 569 -26.12 13.27 6.69
N ASN A 570 -25.76 12.54 5.62
CA ASN A 570 -24.98 13.03 4.47
C ASN A 570 -23.58 13.55 4.81
N GLN A 571 -22.99 13.18 5.93
CA GLN A 571 -21.69 13.72 6.35
C GLN A 571 -20.53 13.30 5.43
N ILE A 572 -20.61 12.11 4.83
CA ILE A 572 -19.54 11.63 3.93
C ILE A 572 -19.40 12.59 2.75
N LEU A 573 -20.50 12.88 2.06
CA LEU A 573 -20.48 13.77 0.91
C LEU A 573 -20.29 15.24 1.29
N ASP A 574 -20.83 15.65 2.43
CA ASP A 574 -20.66 17.02 2.94
C ASP A 574 -19.19 17.28 3.30
N THR A 575 -18.51 16.32 3.92
CA THR A 575 -17.09 16.42 4.25
C THR A 575 -16.25 16.48 2.97
N LEU A 576 -16.59 15.64 2.00
CA LEU A 576 -15.90 15.64 0.70
C LEU A 576 -16.03 17.02 0.03
N LYS A 577 -17.22 17.58 0.00
CA LYS A 577 -17.46 18.90 -0.59
C LYS A 577 -16.66 19.99 0.15
N GLN A 578 -16.70 19.99 1.48
CA GLN A 578 -15.96 20.95 2.29
C GLN A 578 -14.46 20.89 2.00
N VAL A 579 -13.89 19.68 1.96
CA VAL A 579 -12.46 19.50 1.66
C VAL A 579 -12.13 20.01 0.27
N LYS A 580 -12.96 19.70 -0.72
CA LYS A 580 -12.76 20.20 -2.08
C LYS A 580 -12.82 21.73 -2.16
N ASP A 581 -13.76 22.34 -1.44
CA ASP A 581 -13.86 23.80 -1.39
C ASP A 581 -12.61 24.42 -0.76
N ASP A 582 -12.02 23.76 0.23
CA ASP A 582 -10.85 24.28 0.97
C ASP A 582 -9.54 24.10 0.18
N VAL A 583 -9.32 22.96 -0.48
CA VAL A 583 -7.99 22.62 -1.03
C VAL A 583 -7.98 22.27 -2.52
N ALA A 584 -9.10 21.82 -3.10
CA ALA A 584 -9.08 21.37 -4.48
C ALA A 584 -8.98 22.53 -5.46
N VAL A 585 -8.07 22.43 -6.40
CA VAL A 585 -8.02 23.36 -7.55
C VAL A 585 -9.02 22.89 -8.61
N ILE A 586 -9.12 21.57 -8.80
CA ILE A 586 -10.09 20.96 -9.70
C ILE A 586 -11.22 20.42 -8.87
N LYS A 587 -12.41 21.02 -9.00
CA LYS A 587 -13.55 20.72 -8.13
C LYS A 587 -14.25 19.40 -8.44
N GLY A 588 -14.15 18.92 -9.68
CA GLY A 588 -14.84 17.71 -10.11
C GLY A 588 -16.32 17.93 -10.37
N VAL A 589 -17.07 16.84 -10.42
CA VAL A 589 -18.52 16.82 -10.66
C VAL A 589 -19.25 16.30 -9.42
N ASP A 590 -20.49 16.76 -9.22
CA ASP A 590 -21.26 16.43 -8.02
C ASP A 590 -21.63 14.94 -7.91
N TRP A 591 -21.74 14.26 -9.04
CA TRP A 591 -22.10 12.84 -9.07
C TRP A 591 -20.93 11.90 -8.91
N ALA A 592 -19.69 12.39 -8.81
CA ALA A 592 -18.53 11.55 -8.52
C ALA A 592 -18.60 11.00 -7.09
N ARG A 593 -18.23 9.73 -6.92
CA ARG A 593 -18.33 9.00 -5.66
C ARG A 593 -17.00 8.34 -5.29
N ASN A 594 -15.92 9.13 -5.25
CA ASN A 594 -14.60 8.64 -4.88
C ASN A 594 -14.56 7.95 -3.52
N PRO A 595 -15.30 8.40 -2.49
CA PRO A 595 -15.27 7.70 -1.19
C PRO A 595 -15.72 6.25 -1.28
N HIS A 596 -16.61 5.92 -2.19
CA HIS A 596 -17.22 4.59 -2.33
C HIS A 596 -16.23 3.52 -2.83
N SER A 597 -15.11 3.94 -3.38
CA SER A 597 -14.01 3.04 -3.79
C SER A 597 -12.71 3.31 -3.02
N PHE A 598 -12.77 4.13 -1.97
CA PHE A 598 -11.58 4.51 -1.20
C PHE A 598 -11.20 3.41 -0.21
N SER A 599 -10.66 2.33 -0.76
CA SER A 599 -10.32 1.11 0.00
C SER A 599 -9.29 1.36 1.09
N HIS A 600 -8.36 2.29 0.91
CA HIS A 600 -7.33 2.61 1.91
C HIS A 600 -7.93 2.85 3.29
N ILE A 601 -9.00 3.62 3.38
CA ILE A 601 -9.58 4.01 4.67
C ILE A 601 -10.74 3.13 5.11
N PHE A 602 -11.38 2.40 4.18
CA PHE A 602 -12.52 1.55 4.53
C PHE A 602 -12.21 0.06 4.54
N ALA A 603 -11.09 -0.36 3.95
CA ALA A 603 -10.70 -1.76 3.87
C ALA A 603 -9.20 -2.01 4.00
N GLY A 604 -8.37 -0.97 4.02
CA GLY A 604 -6.91 -1.11 3.87
C GLY A 604 -6.06 -0.69 5.09
N GLY A 605 -6.68 -0.35 6.21
CA GLY A 605 -5.93 -0.01 7.43
C GLY A 605 -5.44 1.45 7.52
N TYR A 606 -5.81 2.31 6.58
CA TYR A 606 -5.42 3.73 6.56
C TYR A 606 -6.50 4.65 7.16
N ALA A 607 -7.46 4.14 7.91
CA ALA A 607 -8.49 4.97 8.54
C ALA A 607 -7.85 5.99 9.50
N ALA A 608 -8.17 7.27 9.30
CA ALA A 608 -7.52 8.39 10.00
C ALA A 608 -5.98 8.29 9.92
N GLY A 609 -5.48 7.78 8.82
CA GLY A 609 -4.07 7.50 8.60
C GLY A 609 -3.57 7.77 7.19
N TYR A 610 -4.42 8.24 6.28
CA TYR A 610 -3.99 8.51 4.91
C TYR A 610 -2.94 9.62 4.83
N TYR A 611 -2.93 10.53 5.80
CA TYR A 611 -1.91 11.57 5.93
C TYR A 611 -0.48 10.97 5.96
N SER A 612 -0.37 9.70 6.32
CA SER A 612 0.91 9.00 6.47
C SER A 612 1.78 9.06 5.21
N TYR A 613 1.15 9.08 4.03
CA TYR A 613 1.89 9.20 2.77
C TYR A 613 2.66 10.51 2.67
N LEU A 614 2.02 11.62 2.99
CA LEU A 614 2.68 12.94 2.97
C LEU A 614 3.64 13.11 4.15
N TRP A 615 3.27 12.59 5.31
CA TRP A 615 4.12 12.62 6.50
C TRP A 615 5.43 11.87 6.27
N ALA A 616 5.33 10.64 5.76
CA ALA A 616 6.51 9.82 5.46
C ALA A 616 7.33 10.39 4.31
N GLU A 617 6.69 11.12 3.38
CA GLU A 617 7.40 11.77 2.27
C GLU A 617 8.32 12.88 2.76
N VAL A 618 7.96 13.58 3.83
CA VAL A 618 8.88 14.52 4.50
C VAL A 618 10.11 13.77 5.00
N LEU A 619 9.90 12.63 5.65
CA LEU A 619 11.00 11.79 6.15
C LEU A 619 11.88 11.28 5.01
N SER A 620 11.25 10.79 3.97
CA SER A 620 11.93 10.23 2.78
C SER A 620 12.75 11.28 2.04
N ALA A 621 12.16 12.44 1.76
CA ALA A 621 12.85 13.52 1.05
C ALA A 621 14.06 14.01 1.86
N ASP A 622 13.91 14.13 3.17
CA ASP A 622 14.98 14.60 4.04
C ASP A 622 16.07 13.52 4.25
N ALA A 623 15.69 12.25 4.28
CA ALA A 623 16.67 11.15 4.29
C ALA A 623 17.49 11.14 2.99
N PHE A 624 16.83 11.31 1.85
CA PHE A 624 17.51 11.34 0.55
C PHE A 624 18.43 12.55 0.43
N SER A 625 18.13 13.66 1.08
CA SER A 625 18.98 14.84 1.06
C SER A 625 20.41 14.54 1.56
N ARG A 626 20.59 13.59 2.46
CA ARG A 626 21.92 13.15 2.88
C ARG A 626 22.67 12.47 1.74
N PHE A 627 21.99 11.66 0.92
CA PHE A 627 22.61 11.06 -0.28
C PHE A 627 22.96 12.11 -1.32
N GLU A 628 22.15 13.14 -1.45
CA GLU A 628 22.45 14.25 -2.36
C GLU A 628 23.72 14.98 -1.92
N GLU A 629 23.94 15.17 -0.62
CA GLU A 629 25.12 15.82 -0.04
C GLU A 629 26.37 14.94 -0.14
N GLU A 630 26.24 13.63 0.10
CA GLU A 630 27.37 12.71 0.25
C GLU A 630 27.65 11.86 -0.99
N GLY A 631 26.70 11.81 -1.94
CA GLY A 631 26.76 10.97 -3.14
C GLY A 631 25.63 9.96 -3.16
N ILE A 632 24.85 9.93 -4.26
CA ILE A 632 23.64 9.09 -4.35
C ILE A 632 23.92 7.59 -4.39
N PHE A 633 25.15 7.19 -4.65
CA PHE A 633 25.60 5.79 -4.59
C PHE A 633 26.67 5.57 -3.52
N ASN A 634 26.83 6.50 -2.60
CA ASN A 634 27.83 6.39 -1.56
C ASN A 634 27.53 5.16 -0.69
N PRO A 635 28.40 4.13 -0.69
CA PRO A 635 28.13 2.90 0.05
C PRO A 635 28.15 3.08 1.57
N VAL A 636 28.87 4.10 2.06
CA VAL A 636 28.90 4.41 3.50
C VAL A 636 27.55 4.99 3.93
N THR A 637 26.99 5.90 3.14
CA THR A 637 25.66 6.46 3.37
C THR A 637 24.57 5.38 3.25
N GLY A 638 24.70 4.52 2.24
CA GLY A 638 23.81 3.36 2.06
C GLY A 638 23.85 2.43 3.25
N GLN A 639 25.05 2.11 3.75
CA GLN A 639 25.22 1.26 4.93
C GLN A 639 24.59 1.91 6.17
N SER A 640 24.73 3.22 6.33
CA SER A 640 24.11 3.96 7.44
C SER A 640 22.57 3.87 7.39
N PHE A 641 21.99 4.03 6.21
CA PHE A 641 20.54 3.88 6.03
C PHE A 641 20.08 2.45 6.34
N LEU A 642 20.84 1.46 5.86
CA LEU A 642 20.59 0.06 6.14
C LEU A 642 20.62 -0.22 7.65
N ASP A 643 21.70 0.19 8.32
CA ASP A 643 21.93 -0.11 9.74
C ASP A 643 20.96 0.62 10.68
N GLU A 644 20.62 1.86 10.37
CA GLU A 644 19.82 2.69 11.28
C GLU A 644 18.31 2.59 11.00
N ILE A 645 17.91 2.27 9.78
CA ILE A 645 16.49 2.26 9.40
C ILE A 645 16.02 0.87 8.94
N LEU A 646 16.62 0.32 7.87
CA LEU A 646 16.08 -0.88 7.22
C LEU A 646 16.17 -2.14 8.08
N THR A 647 17.23 -2.26 8.88
CA THR A 647 17.47 -3.48 9.69
C THR A 647 16.75 -3.47 11.03
N ARG A 648 16.22 -2.31 11.45
CA ARG A 648 15.71 -2.12 12.82
C ARG A 648 14.24 -2.51 13.01
N GLY A 649 13.49 -2.70 11.92
CA GLY A 649 12.07 -3.02 11.99
C GLY A 649 11.30 -2.02 12.86
N GLY A 650 10.41 -2.53 13.69
CA GLY A 650 9.65 -1.75 14.67
C GLY A 650 10.25 -1.74 16.06
N SER A 651 11.53 -2.09 16.21
CA SER A 651 12.18 -2.24 17.52
C SER A 651 12.41 -0.95 18.28
N GLU A 652 12.40 0.19 17.58
CA GLU A 652 12.61 1.51 18.17
C GLU A 652 11.70 2.53 17.51
N GLU A 653 11.50 3.67 18.17
CA GLU A 653 10.68 4.74 17.61
C GLU A 653 11.31 5.28 16.31
N PRO A 654 10.51 5.45 15.24
CA PRO A 654 11.03 5.91 13.95
C PRO A 654 11.78 7.25 14.00
N MET A 655 11.35 8.16 14.85
CA MET A 655 12.04 9.45 15.01
C MET A 655 13.47 9.27 15.52
N ALA A 656 13.69 8.34 16.45
CA ALA A 656 15.03 8.04 16.96
C ALA A 656 15.91 7.44 15.86
N LEU A 657 15.36 6.53 15.07
CA LEU A 657 16.07 5.92 13.93
C LEU A 657 16.44 6.99 12.91
N PHE A 658 15.50 7.86 12.57
CA PHE A 658 15.71 8.94 11.61
C PHE A 658 16.81 9.90 12.09
N LYS A 659 16.76 10.33 13.34
CA LYS A 659 17.77 11.23 13.92
C LYS A 659 19.16 10.63 13.90
N ARG A 660 19.29 9.33 14.20
CA ARG A 660 20.61 8.66 14.12
C ARG A 660 21.15 8.63 12.70
N PHE A 661 20.27 8.43 11.72
CA PHE A 661 20.68 8.45 10.31
C PHE A 661 20.96 9.86 9.80
N ARG A 662 20.04 10.81 10.01
CA ARG A 662 20.13 12.14 9.40
C ARG A 662 20.93 13.15 10.25
N GLY A 663 21.02 12.91 11.55
CA GLY A 663 21.70 13.80 12.49
C GLY A 663 20.86 14.95 13.04
N ARG A 664 19.58 15.00 12.67
CA ARG A 664 18.62 16.03 13.12
C ARG A 664 17.17 15.55 12.88
N GLU A 665 16.22 16.35 13.34
CA GLU A 665 14.81 16.12 13.04
C GLU A 665 14.50 16.40 11.56
N PRO A 666 13.45 15.75 11.00
CA PRO A 666 13.03 16.00 9.62
C PRO A 666 12.47 17.42 9.45
N GLN A 667 12.64 17.98 8.25
CA GLN A 667 12.21 19.32 7.91
C GLN A 667 11.23 19.30 6.74
N LEU A 668 10.09 19.96 6.89
CA LEU A 668 9.06 20.09 5.85
C LEU A 668 9.62 20.70 4.56
N ASP A 669 10.55 21.64 4.68
CA ASP A 669 11.15 22.30 3.53
C ASP A 669 11.83 21.32 2.57
N ALA A 670 12.32 20.18 3.07
CA ALA A 670 12.89 19.14 2.22
C ALA A 670 11.86 18.59 1.22
N LEU A 671 10.63 18.35 1.68
CA LEU A 671 9.54 17.92 0.81
C LEU A 671 9.17 18.98 -0.22
N LEU A 672 8.99 20.22 0.23
CA LEU A 672 8.62 21.33 -0.67
C LEU A 672 9.67 21.52 -1.76
N LYS A 673 10.93 21.52 -1.39
CA LYS A 673 12.06 21.65 -2.33
C LYS A 673 12.06 20.46 -3.31
N HIS A 674 11.85 19.25 -2.81
CA HIS A 674 11.79 18.04 -3.63
C HIS A 674 10.68 18.10 -4.68
N LYS A 675 9.55 18.71 -4.34
CA LYS A 675 8.39 18.86 -5.23
C LYS A 675 8.46 20.15 -6.09
N GLY A 676 9.49 20.94 -5.93
CA GLY A 676 9.60 22.21 -6.66
C GLY A 676 8.57 23.25 -6.23
N ILE A 677 8.11 23.20 -4.99
CA ILE A 677 7.16 24.13 -4.41
C ILE A 677 7.94 25.19 -3.60
N SER A 678 7.52 26.46 -3.71
CA SER A 678 8.18 27.54 -2.99
C SER A 678 8.14 27.34 -1.48
N THR A 679 9.29 27.54 -0.84
CA THR A 679 9.44 27.46 0.62
C THR A 679 9.19 28.79 1.33
N GLN A 680 8.94 29.88 0.58
CA GLN A 680 8.73 31.23 1.11
C GLN A 680 7.26 31.55 1.35
#